data_f80ebe134543824e6dd3f947ac990024
#
_entry.id   f80ebe134543824e6dd3f947ac990024
#
_cell.length_a   1.000
_cell.length_b   1.000
_cell.length_c   1.000
_cell.angle_alpha   90.00
_cell.angle_beta   90.00
_cell.angle_gamma   90.00
#
_symmetry.space_group_name_H-M   'P 1'
#
loop_
_entity.id
_entity.type
_entity.pdbx_description
1 polymer ?
#
loop_
_entity_poly.entity_id
_entity_poly.type
_entity_poly.pdbx_seq_one_letter_code
_entity_poly.pdbx_strand_id
1 'polypeptide(L)'
;MKPVRRSGGQAVRGLLAGAVLLTAYPPNRLAAQGFPTTPPKPTRLSPARFPPFQEVTLPNGLQLVIIEHHEQPVVSVTLSFRAGGSYDPAGKEGLSALVAELLTKGTVQRTAEQLAATIEGVGGSLSASSGDDFLTVSADALSDQVDLVFDLLGDVALHATFPASELELARARALSALALELSRPASLAGRFFASEIYGRNPYGRSATRESYTAVTRDDVTAFAAQRLRPGGALLVVAGDVTVPQIQSLVEKAFTGWRGAPPPGPAPPAAPVKRATDILLVHRPGSAQSNIVLGNTTAGPTDPMYYAGRIATQALGGGADARLFLILREQRGWTYGAYASLHRYRGLGYWQATAEVRTEVTDSALSELLRQVGRLRTETIPDSELTAVKGFLVGSFPLTIETPSQIASQVANAKLLGLGDDYLRLYRERLSAVTALQAKAAAARLYRPNGLTVVVVGDAARIAARLRAIAPVRIVDVDGKPLTAADLAPPAPAGPIALDAAQFATRTDSSNVLLQGKAIGYTVSDVRRSGDSLLYVERSSLGTGAFEQRTTVLLDPADGSVRQVDQVTAQQSQRAETHLTYAGGRVKGQSAAPQPDGSVKRYDIDTVLPVGTLDENAVPFVVPALPLGPGRSFTLSCFTPSENSQKTLTFKVGGLESVTVPAGTFQAYRIAVTGSRVPFTMYVSTETPRRVLKTEFVGQPFVVELVK
;
A
#
# COMPACT_ATOMS: atom_id res chain seq x y z
N MET A 1 -3.20 -25.32 66.52
CA MET A 1 -4.47 -25.23 67.25
C MET A 1 -4.60 -23.86 67.91
N LYS A 2 -5.45 -23.01 67.40
CA LYS A 2 -6.23 -21.97 68.10
C LYS A 2 -7.08 -21.25 67.04
N PRO A 3 -8.34 -20.92 67.32
CA PRO A 3 -9.34 -20.63 66.34
C PRO A 3 -9.38 -19.16 65.93
N VAL A 4 -9.76 -18.92 64.67
CA VAL A 4 -10.05 -17.61 64.09
C VAL A 4 -11.43 -17.15 64.56
N ARG A 5 -11.50 -16.01 65.24
CA ARG A 5 -12.75 -15.32 65.58
C ARG A 5 -13.33 -14.62 64.36
N ARG A 6 -14.60 -14.91 64.09
CA ARG A 6 -15.48 -14.16 63.18
C ARG A 6 -15.72 -12.75 63.75
N SER A 7 -15.52 -11.71 62.96
CA SER A 7 -16.11 -10.40 63.15
C SER A 7 -16.96 -10.04 61.94
N GLY A 8 -18.20 -10.54 61.92
CA GLY A 8 -19.25 -10.04 61.07
C GLY A 8 -20.02 -8.97 61.82
N GLY A 9 -20.22 -7.79 61.25
CA GLY A 9 -21.13 -6.83 61.85
C GLY A 9 -20.99 -5.36 61.47
N GLN A 10 -20.09 -4.97 60.57
CA GLN A 10 -20.00 -3.54 60.22
C GLN A 10 -20.16 -3.19 58.72
N ALA A 11 -20.33 -4.17 57.83
CA ALA A 11 -20.49 -3.90 56.38
C ALA A 11 -21.94 -3.58 55.96
N VAL A 12 -22.93 -3.80 56.79
CA VAL A 12 -24.36 -3.60 56.42
C VAL A 12 -24.90 -2.22 56.78
N ARG A 13 -24.23 -1.47 57.68
CA ARG A 13 -24.65 -0.09 58.06
C ARG A 13 -24.14 1.01 57.08
N GLY A 14 -23.14 0.73 56.28
CA GLY A 14 -22.61 1.70 55.29
C GLY A 14 -23.41 1.78 53.98
N LEU A 15 -24.12 0.72 53.62
CA LEU A 15 -24.90 0.67 52.36
C LEU A 15 -26.28 1.34 52.49
N LEU A 16 -26.83 1.47 53.65
CA LEU A 16 -28.12 2.15 53.90
C LEU A 16 -27.98 3.67 54.02
N ALA A 17 -26.81 4.17 54.43
CA ALA A 17 -26.55 5.62 54.50
C ALA A 17 -26.26 6.23 53.11
N GLY A 18 -25.69 5.45 52.18
CA GLY A 18 -25.48 5.89 50.79
C GLY A 18 -26.75 5.97 49.93
N ALA A 19 -27.75 5.16 50.24
CA ALA A 19 -29.01 5.15 49.48
C ALA A 19 -29.95 6.32 49.87
N VAL A 20 -29.84 6.87 51.08
CA VAL A 20 -30.68 8.00 51.55
C VAL A 20 -30.15 9.35 51.05
N LEU A 21 -28.86 9.47 50.74
CA LEU A 21 -28.27 10.70 50.17
C LEU A 21 -28.50 10.87 48.68
N LEU A 22 -28.85 9.81 47.96
CA LEU A 22 -29.16 9.88 46.52
C LEU A 22 -30.62 10.30 46.25
N THR A 23 -31.49 10.33 47.25
CA THR A 23 -32.88 10.77 47.09
C THR A 23 -33.14 12.23 47.44
N ALA A 24 -32.11 12.96 47.94
CA ALA A 24 -32.24 14.36 48.34
C ALA A 24 -31.75 15.36 47.26
N TYR A 25 -31.21 14.89 46.13
CA TYR A 25 -31.00 15.78 45.00
C TYR A 25 -32.27 15.80 44.15
N PRO A 26 -32.84 16.97 43.81
CA PRO A 26 -33.89 17.05 42.87
C PRO A 26 -33.36 16.43 41.54
N PRO A 27 -34.16 15.65 40.80
CA PRO A 27 -33.73 15.18 39.50
C PRO A 27 -33.48 16.42 38.66
N ASN A 28 -32.25 16.87 38.54
CA ASN A 28 -31.86 17.68 37.42
C ASN A 28 -32.30 16.86 36.19
N ARG A 29 -33.41 17.27 35.62
CA ARG A 29 -33.76 16.86 34.28
C ARG A 29 -32.53 17.23 33.44
N LEU A 30 -31.66 16.24 33.20
CA LEU A 30 -30.86 16.24 32.00
C LEU A 30 -31.90 16.27 30.88
N ALA A 31 -32.36 17.51 30.53
CA ALA A 31 -33.03 17.72 29.29
C ALA A 31 -32.04 17.14 28.28
N ALA A 32 -32.39 16.00 27.71
CA ALA A 32 -31.68 15.50 26.56
C ALA A 32 -31.69 16.66 25.56
N GLN A 33 -30.57 17.34 25.47
CA GLN A 33 -30.39 18.35 24.44
C GLN A 33 -30.61 17.57 23.15
N GLY A 34 -31.75 17.77 22.53
CA GLY A 34 -32.06 17.13 21.26
C GLY A 34 -30.88 17.41 20.35
N PHE A 35 -30.27 16.37 19.80
CA PHE A 35 -29.23 16.53 18.81
C PHE A 35 -29.76 17.49 17.75
N PRO A 36 -29.00 18.53 17.36
CA PRO A 36 -29.43 19.44 16.31
C PRO A 36 -29.75 18.63 15.05
N THR A 37 -30.99 18.72 14.58
CA THR A 37 -31.44 18.01 13.36
C THR A 37 -30.96 18.71 12.08
N THR A 38 -30.38 19.87 12.20
CA THR A 38 -29.75 20.62 11.11
C THR A 38 -28.27 20.87 11.43
N PRO A 39 -27.38 20.75 10.44
CA PRO A 39 -25.97 21.13 10.63
C PRO A 39 -25.86 22.57 11.14
N PRO A 40 -24.88 22.87 12.00
CA PRO A 40 -24.62 24.22 12.43
C PRO A 40 -24.37 25.12 11.19
N LYS A 41 -24.96 26.30 11.18
CA LYS A 41 -24.69 27.25 10.09
C LYS A 41 -23.21 27.62 10.11
N PRO A 42 -22.54 27.64 8.93
CA PRO A 42 -21.14 28.05 8.86
C PRO A 42 -21.00 29.46 9.46
N THR A 43 -20.13 29.61 10.42
CA THR A 43 -19.73 30.91 10.93
C THR A 43 -18.81 31.61 9.92
N ARG A 44 -18.67 32.91 10.05
CA ARG A 44 -17.71 33.68 9.24
C ARG A 44 -16.30 33.10 9.52
N LEU A 45 -15.58 32.73 8.47
CA LEU A 45 -14.20 32.18 8.62
C LEU A 45 -13.33 33.23 9.34
N SER A 46 -12.74 32.85 10.46
CA SER A 46 -11.74 33.68 11.14
C SER A 46 -10.57 33.99 10.22
N PRO A 47 -10.00 35.19 10.25
CA PRO A 47 -8.76 35.44 9.51
C PRO A 47 -7.63 34.59 10.11
N ALA A 48 -7.26 33.51 9.41
CA ALA A 48 -6.03 32.81 9.70
C ALA A 48 -4.89 33.54 8.98
N ARG A 49 -3.96 34.08 9.72
CA ARG A 49 -2.76 34.70 9.19
C ARG A 49 -1.62 33.67 9.25
N PHE A 50 -0.90 33.54 8.14
CA PHE A 50 0.32 32.76 8.15
C PHE A 50 1.37 33.48 9.01
N PRO A 51 2.09 32.80 9.93
CA PRO A 51 3.11 33.41 10.77
C PRO A 51 4.18 34.12 9.93
N PRO A 52 4.70 35.29 10.37
CA PRO A 52 5.84 35.92 9.71
C PRO A 52 7.07 35.01 9.88
N PHE A 53 7.97 35.07 8.91
CA PHE A 53 9.25 34.36 8.98
C PHE A 53 10.39 35.27 8.57
N GLN A 54 11.59 34.94 9.08
CA GLN A 54 12.83 35.58 8.68
C GLN A 54 13.62 34.62 7.79
N GLU A 55 14.26 35.18 6.78
CA GLU A 55 15.07 34.43 5.83
C GLU A 55 16.46 35.04 5.71
N VAL A 56 17.46 34.17 5.71
CA VAL A 56 18.85 34.56 5.49
C VAL A 56 19.55 33.50 4.65
N THR A 57 20.36 33.93 3.69
CA THR A 57 21.27 33.02 2.99
C THR A 57 22.65 33.14 3.64
N LEU A 58 23.14 32.03 4.19
CA LEU A 58 24.43 31.98 4.84
C LEU A 58 25.57 32.05 3.82
N PRO A 59 26.82 32.41 4.24
CA PRO A 59 27.96 32.53 3.32
C PRO A 59 28.30 31.22 2.59
N ASN A 60 27.93 30.07 3.11
CA ASN A 60 28.10 28.75 2.49
C ASN A 60 26.99 28.39 1.49
N GLY A 61 25.98 29.27 1.31
CA GLY A 61 24.87 29.11 0.39
C GLY A 61 23.67 28.36 0.97
N LEU A 62 23.66 27.99 2.25
CA LEU A 62 22.51 27.42 2.93
C LEU A 62 21.44 28.52 3.11
N GLN A 63 20.23 28.24 2.63
CA GLN A 63 19.05 29.08 2.90
C GLN A 63 18.47 28.70 4.25
N LEU A 64 18.38 29.65 5.17
CA LEU A 64 17.79 29.49 6.50
C LEU A 64 16.51 30.30 6.60
N VAL A 65 15.41 29.64 6.98
CA VAL A 65 14.12 30.28 7.27
C VAL A 65 13.74 29.97 8.71
N ILE A 66 13.44 31.02 9.49
CA ILE A 66 13.08 30.91 10.92
C ILE A 66 11.69 31.47 11.12
N ILE A 67 10.84 30.68 11.76
CA ILE A 67 9.48 31.04 12.14
C ILE A 67 9.37 30.95 13.67
N GLU A 68 9.32 32.10 14.33
CA GLU A 68 9.07 32.17 15.79
C GLU A 68 7.59 31.89 16.05
N HIS A 69 7.31 30.85 16.82
CA HIS A 69 5.96 30.40 17.16
C HIS A 69 5.90 29.89 18.60
N HIS A 70 5.53 30.77 19.52
CA HIS A 70 5.64 30.57 20.98
C HIS A 70 4.37 30.00 21.64
N GLU A 71 3.41 29.47 20.85
CA GLU A 71 2.17 28.92 21.41
C GLU A 71 2.37 27.53 22.02
N GLN A 72 3.38 26.79 21.59
CA GLN A 72 3.72 25.47 22.08
C GLN A 72 5.24 25.38 22.33
N PRO A 73 5.69 24.76 23.43
CA PRO A 73 7.12 24.67 23.76
C PRO A 73 7.83 23.57 22.95
N VAL A 74 7.71 23.64 21.62
CA VAL A 74 8.30 22.66 20.69
C VAL A 74 9.05 23.37 19.58
N VAL A 75 10.05 22.69 19.04
CA VAL A 75 10.79 23.11 17.83
C VAL A 75 10.71 22.01 16.78
N SER A 76 10.47 22.41 15.56
CA SER A 76 10.52 21.56 14.37
C SER A 76 11.56 22.09 13.40
N VAL A 77 12.45 21.22 12.95
CA VAL A 77 13.55 21.55 12.05
C VAL A 77 13.49 20.66 10.82
N THR A 78 13.56 21.26 9.63
CA THR A 78 13.49 20.55 8.35
C THR A 78 14.65 21.01 7.45
N LEU A 79 15.59 20.12 7.18
CA LEU A 79 16.72 20.33 6.28
C LEU A 79 16.50 19.58 4.98
N SER A 80 16.32 20.30 3.87
CA SER A 80 15.99 19.73 2.57
C SER A 80 17.08 19.96 1.52
N PHE A 81 17.30 18.93 0.70
CA PHE A 81 18.29 18.90 -0.35
C PHE A 81 17.66 18.59 -1.71
N ARG A 82 18.19 19.11 -2.80
CA ARG A 82 17.84 18.72 -4.17
C ARG A 82 18.49 17.38 -4.50
N ALA A 83 17.98 16.32 -3.89
CA ALA A 83 18.56 14.98 -3.87
C ALA A 83 17.51 13.87 -3.82
N GLY A 84 16.30 14.10 -4.38
CA GLY A 84 15.25 13.10 -4.46
C GLY A 84 15.45 12.09 -5.60
N GLY A 85 14.48 11.21 -5.82
CA GLY A 85 14.52 10.14 -6.81
C GLY A 85 14.76 10.59 -8.25
N SER A 86 14.40 11.84 -8.59
CA SER A 86 14.70 12.41 -9.91
C SER A 86 16.21 12.58 -10.19
N TYR A 87 17.04 12.52 -9.15
CA TYR A 87 18.51 12.57 -9.24
C TYR A 87 19.16 11.19 -9.19
N ASP A 88 18.41 10.13 -9.01
CA ASP A 88 18.95 8.76 -9.04
C ASP A 88 19.55 8.46 -10.42
N PRO A 89 20.73 7.88 -10.49
CA PRO A 89 21.29 7.41 -11.77
C PRO A 89 20.39 6.34 -12.39
N ALA A 90 20.34 6.29 -13.72
CA ALA A 90 19.60 5.25 -14.43
C ALA A 90 20.12 3.86 -14.05
N GLY A 91 19.21 2.95 -13.74
CA GLY A 91 19.50 1.59 -13.24
C GLY A 91 19.83 1.50 -11.73
N LYS A 92 19.79 2.64 -11.03
CA LYS A 92 19.92 2.72 -9.56
C LYS A 92 18.79 3.51 -8.92
N GLU A 93 17.60 3.41 -9.51
CA GLU A 93 16.39 4.01 -8.96
C GLU A 93 16.12 3.46 -7.55
N GLY A 94 15.89 4.35 -6.60
CA GLY A 94 15.79 4.06 -5.17
C GLY A 94 17.06 4.35 -4.38
N LEU A 95 18.16 4.81 -5.03
CA LEU A 95 19.40 5.20 -4.35
C LEU A 95 19.16 6.32 -3.34
N SER A 96 18.45 7.38 -3.72
CA SER A 96 18.13 8.50 -2.82
C SER A 96 17.30 8.05 -1.60
N ALA A 97 16.41 7.08 -1.76
CA ALA A 97 15.65 6.51 -0.65
C ALA A 97 16.54 5.73 0.31
N LEU A 98 17.48 4.92 -0.20
CA LEU A 98 18.47 4.22 0.61
C LEU A 98 19.41 5.21 1.32
N VAL A 99 19.85 6.27 0.64
CA VAL A 99 20.68 7.33 1.27
C VAL A 99 19.91 7.98 2.43
N ALA A 100 18.65 8.35 2.22
CA ALA A 100 17.83 8.94 3.27
C ALA A 100 17.68 7.99 4.47
N GLU A 101 17.33 6.73 4.24
CA GLU A 101 17.21 5.74 5.32
C GLU A 101 18.52 5.58 6.10
N LEU A 102 19.66 5.59 5.42
CA LEU A 102 20.95 5.36 6.02
C LEU A 102 21.55 6.58 6.76
N LEU A 103 21.06 7.80 6.52
CA LEU A 103 21.55 9.00 7.21
C LEU A 103 21.47 8.89 8.73
N THR A 104 20.46 8.23 9.26
CA THR A 104 20.26 8.04 10.70
C THR A 104 20.76 6.68 11.21
N LYS A 105 21.54 5.94 10.40
CA LYS A 105 22.02 4.59 10.73
C LYS A 105 23.50 4.54 11.14
N GLY A 106 24.03 5.66 11.54
CA GLY A 106 25.37 5.78 12.12
C GLY A 106 26.15 6.96 11.59
N THR A 107 26.83 7.63 12.49
CA THR A 107 27.76 8.73 12.22
C THR A 107 29.16 8.36 12.69
N VAL A 108 30.12 9.26 12.52
CA VAL A 108 31.46 9.08 13.09
C VAL A 108 31.42 9.04 14.63
N GLN A 109 30.45 9.72 15.24
CA GLN A 109 30.35 9.86 16.70
C GLN A 109 29.37 8.90 17.35
N ARG A 110 28.32 8.45 16.65
CA ARG A 110 27.19 7.71 17.21
C ARG A 110 26.78 6.53 16.36
N THR A 111 26.44 5.41 17.00
CA THR A 111 25.77 4.30 16.33
C THR A 111 24.29 4.64 16.05
N ALA A 112 23.58 3.79 15.27
CA ALA A 112 22.15 3.95 15.03
C ALA A 112 21.35 3.95 16.33
N GLU A 113 21.66 3.03 17.23
CA GLU A 113 21.00 2.91 18.55
C GLU A 113 21.26 4.13 19.41
N GLN A 114 22.50 4.67 19.40
CA GLN A 114 22.83 5.87 20.15
C GLN A 114 22.11 7.11 19.61
N LEU A 115 22.01 7.26 18.29
CA LEU A 115 21.24 8.34 17.67
C LEU A 115 19.76 8.27 18.10
N ALA A 116 19.15 7.09 17.96
CA ALA A 116 17.77 6.88 18.35
C ALA A 116 17.57 7.12 19.86
N ALA A 117 18.35 6.49 20.72
CA ALA A 117 18.24 6.64 22.17
C ALA A 117 18.44 8.09 22.64
N THR A 118 19.31 8.85 21.95
CA THR A 118 19.60 10.24 22.34
C THR A 118 18.40 11.15 22.08
N ILE A 119 17.78 11.05 20.90
CA ILE A 119 16.64 11.91 20.56
C ILE A 119 15.33 11.41 21.20
N GLU A 120 15.09 10.10 21.22
CA GLU A 120 13.90 9.52 21.82
C GLU A 120 13.91 9.67 23.36
N GLY A 121 15.09 9.65 23.98
CA GLY A 121 15.26 9.87 25.41
C GLY A 121 14.79 11.24 25.91
N VAL A 122 14.68 12.23 25.03
CA VAL A 122 14.11 13.56 25.33
C VAL A 122 12.71 13.75 24.73
N GLY A 123 12.08 12.67 24.26
CA GLY A 123 10.76 12.72 23.65
C GLY A 123 10.74 13.35 22.25
N GLY A 124 11.90 13.48 21.62
CA GLY A 124 12.03 14.01 20.26
C GLY A 124 12.02 12.94 19.18
N SER A 125 12.13 13.37 17.93
CA SER A 125 12.25 12.50 16.76
C SER A 125 13.31 13.02 15.80
N LEU A 126 13.99 12.10 15.08
CA LEU A 126 14.92 12.39 14.00
C LEU A 126 14.69 11.39 12.87
N SER A 127 14.39 11.87 11.70
CA SER A 127 14.09 11.04 10.54
C SER A 127 14.62 11.65 9.26
N ALA A 128 14.81 10.80 8.23
CA ALA A 128 15.12 11.27 6.90
C ALA A 128 14.27 10.51 5.87
N SER A 129 13.88 11.20 4.82
CA SER A 129 13.04 10.65 3.75
C SER A 129 13.42 11.23 2.40
N SER A 130 13.13 10.51 1.32
CA SER A 130 13.33 10.97 -0.05
C SER A 130 12.02 10.93 -0.80
N GLY A 131 11.64 12.06 -1.41
CA GLY A 131 10.60 12.16 -2.41
C GLY A 131 11.17 12.23 -3.82
N ASP A 132 10.36 12.68 -4.79
CA ASP A 132 10.82 12.76 -6.18
C ASP A 132 11.89 13.82 -6.38
N ASP A 133 11.72 15.02 -5.79
CA ASP A 133 12.63 16.16 -5.98
C ASP A 133 13.64 16.36 -4.85
N PHE A 134 13.27 16.00 -3.63
CA PHE A 134 13.98 16.39 -2.43
C PHE A 134 14.23 15.22 -1.49
N LEU A 135 15.42 15.21 -0.90
CA LEU A 135 15.73 14.45 0.29
C LEU A 135 15.63 15.39 1.48
N THR A 136 14.96 14.99 2.53
CA THR A 136 14.67 15.82 3.70
C THR A 136 15.06 15.09 4.98
N VAL A 137 15.78 15.79 5.87
CA VAL A 137 16.03 15.37 7.25
C VAL A 137 15.18 16.25 8.16
N SER A 138 14.37 15.63 9.01
CA SER A 138 13.48 16.33 9.94
C SER A 138 13.78 15.92 11.37
N ALA A 139 13.72 16.89 12.28
CA ALA A 139 13.86 16.67 13.70
C ALA A 139 12.84 17.53 14.47
N ASP A 140 12.18 16.91 15.45
CA ASP A 140 11.22 17.56 16.32
C ASP A 140 11.58 17.26 17.79
N ALA A 141 11.49 18.27 18.67
CA ALA A 141 11.70 18.09 20.10
C ALA A 141 11.03 19.23 20.89
N LEU A 142 11.11 19.17 22.23
CA LEU A 142 10.78 20.31 23.07
C LEU A 142 11.81 21.44 22.83
N SER A 143 11.40 22.68 22.99
CA SER A 143 12.24 23.86 22.69
C SER A 143 13.48 23.98 23.60
N ASP A 144 13.44 23.42 24.81
CA ASP A 144 14.61 23.34 25.71
C ASP A 144 15.68 22.33 25.22
N GLN A 145 15.35 21.49 24.22
CA GLN A 145 16.24 20.51 23.59
C GLN A 145 16.79 20.96 22.21
N VAL A 146 16.61 22.21 21.85
CA VAL A 146 16.99 22.72 20.53
C VAL A 146 18.48 22.56 20.24
N ASP A 147 19.36 22.72 21.23
CA ASP A 147 20.81 22.49 21.10
C ASP A 147 21.11 21.05 20.68
N LEU A 148 20.42 20.07 21.31
CA LEU A 148 20.56 18.66 20.96
C LEU A 148 20.05 18.37 19.54
N VAL A 149 18.94 18.97 19.14
CA VAL A 149 18.40 18.83 17.78
C VAL A 149 19.43 19.27 16.74
N PHE A 150 20.09 20.44 16.95
CA PHE A 150 21.10 20.93 16.02
C PHE A 150 22.40 20.12 16.05
N ASP A 151 22.82 19.61 17.20
CA ASP A 151 23.96 18.70 17.34
C ASP A 151 23.73 17.42 16.52
N LEU A 152 22.57 16.77 16.68
CA LEU A 152 22.21 15.57 15.92
C LEU A 152 22.00 15.84 14.42
N LEU A 153 21.37 16.94 14.07
CA LEU A 153 21.16 17.32 12.67
C LEU A 153 22.48 17.57 11.94
N GLY A 154 23.42 18.29 12.60
CA GLY A 154 24.78 18.50 12.09
C GLY A 154 25.54 17.19 11.94
N ASP A 155 25.46 16.31 12.96
CA ASP A 155 26.13 15.01 12.94
C ASP A 155 25.65 14.13 11.78
N VAL A 156 24.34 13.96 11.57
CA VAL A 156 23.80 13.14 10.47
C VAL A 156 24.02 13.77 9.10
N ALA A 157 23.99 15.11 8.99
CA ALA A 157 24.17 15.78 7.70
C ALA A 157 25.63 15.78 7.22
N LEU A 158 26.60 15.83 8.15
CA LEU A 158 28.02 16.02 7.86
C LEU A 158 28.84 14.75 8.06
N HIS A 159 28.46 13.88 8.98
CA HIS A 159 29.32 12.80 9.48
C HIS A 159 28.69 11.41 9.36
N ALA A 160 27.60 11.24 8.58
CA ALA A 160 27.02 9.93 8.31
C ALA A 160 28.04 8.96 7.69
N THR A 161 28.13 7.73 8.21
CA THR A 161 29.14 6.74 7.82
C THR A 161 28.63 5.68 6.86
N PHE A 162 27.32 5.55 6.72
CA PHE A 162 26.67 4.58 5.83
C PHE A 162 27.22 3.15 6.02
N PRO A 163 27.02 2.51 7.19
CA PRO A 163 27.57 1.18 7.47
C PRO A 163 27.08 0.14 6.46
N ALA A 164 27.94 -0.77 6.01
CA ALA A 164 27.58 -1.78 5.02
C ALA A 164 26.49 -2.74 5.52
N SER A 165 26.51 -3.10 6.81
CA SER A 165 25.46 -3.94 7.42
C SER A 165 24.09 -3.25 7.38
N GLU A 166 24.02 -1.95 7.65
CA GLU A 166 22.78 -1.17 7.59
C GLU A 166 22.27 -1.03 6.15
N LEU A 167 23.16 -0.92 5.16
CA LEU A 167 22.77 -0.90 3.75
C LEU A 167 22.08 -2.22 3.35
N GLU A 168 22.60 -3.37 3.79
CA GLU A 168 21.96 -4.66 3.49
C GLU A 168 20.60 -4.81 4.18
N LEU A 169 20.45 -4.32 5.42
CA LEU A 169 19.16 -4.28 6.10
C LEU A 169 18.17 -3.34 5.42
N ALA A 170 18.59 -2.13 5.03
CA ALA A 170 17.78 -1.18 4.29
C ALA A 170 17.35 -1.74 2.92
N ARG A 171 18.28 -2.38 2.19
CA ARG A 171 17.99 -3.07 0.93
C ARG A 171 16.95 -4.17 1.10
N ALA A 172 17.09 -5.03 2.11
CA ALA A 172 16.14 -6.11 2.38
C ALA A 172 14.73 -5.56 2.68
N ARG A 173 14.64 -4.48 3.46
CA ARG A 173 13.37 -3.78 3.72
C ARG A 173 12.79 -3.17 2.45
N ALA A 174 13.60 -2.48 1.65
CA ALA A 174 13.18 -1.87 0.39
C ALA A 174 12.66 -2.92 -0.61
N LEU A 175 13.32 -4.07 -0.73
CA LEU A 175 12.87 -5.17 -1.58
C LEU A 175 11.56 -5.80 -1.09
N SER A 176 11.38 -5.92 0.22
CA SER A 176 10.13 -6.40 0.82
C SER A 176 8.98 -5.40 0.60
N ALA A 177 9.25 -4.11 0.79
CA ALA A 177 8.28 -3.04 0.54
C ALA A 177 7.89 -2.98 -0.96
N LEU A 178 8.86 -3.13 -1.87
CA LEU A 178 8.61 -3.19 -3.31
C LEU A 178 7.74 -4.40 -3.68
N ALA A 179 8.00 -5.57 -3.12
CA ALA A 179 7.19 -6.76 -3.37
C ALA A 179 5.72 -6.55 -2.92
N LEU A 180 5.53 -5.93 -1.76
CA LEU A 180 4.20 -5.57 -1.26
C LEU A 180 3.54 -4.51 -2.15
N GLU A 181 4.27 -3.48 -2.58
CA GLU A 181 3.78 -2.45 -3.50
C GLU A 181 3.29 -3.06 -4.82
N LEU A 182 4.11 -3.92 -5.44
CA LEU A 182 3.77 -4.59 -6.70
C LEU A 182 2.61 -5.59 -6.56
N SER A 183 2.34 -6.09 -5.36
CA SER A 183 1.18 -6.94 -5.09
C SER A 183 -0.15 -6.19 -5.08
N ARG A 184 -0.13 -4.86 -4.88
CA ARG A 184 -1.32 -4.00 -4.77
C ARG A 184 -1.69 -3.43 -6.14
N PRO A 185 -2.90 -3.72 -6.68
CA PRO A 185 -3.30 -3.23 -8.00
C PRO A 185 -3.29 -1.72 -8.15
N ALA A 186 -3.68 -0.98 -7.11
CA ALA A 186 -3.68 0.49 -7.11
C ALA A 186 -2.26 1.06 -7.24
N SER A 187 -1.28 0.50 -6.50
CA SER A 187 0.14 0.91 -6.58
C SER A 187 0.71 0.60 -7.97
N LEU A 188 0.41 -0.59 -8.49
CA LEU A 188 0.82 -1.00 -9.83
C LEU A 188 0.25 -0.05 -10.90
N ALA A 189 -1.04 0.33 -10.79
CA ALA A 189 -1.66 1.30 -11.69
C ALA A 189 -0.96 2.66 -11.64
N GLY A 190 -0.59 3.15 -10.45
CA GLY A 190 0.15 4.39 -10.26
C GLY A 190 1.54 4.36 -10.90
N ARG A 191 2.29 3.26 -10.75
CA ARG A 191 3.61 3.08 -11.37
C ARG A 191 3.55 3.11 -12.91
N PHE A 192 2.63 2.36 -13.49
CA PHE A 192 2.43 2.38 -14.95
C PHE A 192 1.94 3.74 -15.43
N PHE A 193 1.07 4.40 -14.67
CA PHE A 193 0.61 5.74 -14.99
C PHE A 193 1.77 6.75 -15.00
N ALA A 194 2.61 6.77 -13.98
CA ALA A 194 3.79 7.64 -13.94
C ALA A 194 4.74 7.36 -15.12
N SER A 195 5.02 6.08 -15.40
CA SER A 195 5.85 5.68 -16.54
C SER A 195 5.27 6.15 -17.88
N GLU A 196 3.95 6.05 -18.08
CA GLU A 196 3.28 6.45 -19.30
C GLU A 196 3.22 7.96 -19.52
N ILE A 197 2.95 8.76 -18.46
CA ILE A 197 2.85 10.22 -18.58
C ILE A 197 4.21 10.91 -18.65
N TYR A 198 5.23 10.34 -18.03
CA TYR A 198 6.57 10.94 -17.98
C TYR A 198 7.58 10.29 -18.91
N GLY A 199 7.36 9.02 -19.33
CA GLY A 199 8.26 8.30 -20.21
C GLY A 199 9.69 8.23 -19.67
N ARG A 200 10.65 8.75 -20.42
CA ARG A 200 12.07 8.77 -20.03
C ARG A 200 12.44 9.88 -19.04
N ASN A 201 11.52 10.78 -18.73
CA ASN A 201 11.73 11.79 -17.69
C ASN A 201 11.94 11.08 -16.34
N PRO A 202 12.83 11.58 -15.44
CA PRO A 202 13.09 10.97 -14.15
C PRO A 202 11.84 10.64 -13.33
N TYR A 203 10.78 11.45 -13.37
CA TYR A 203 9.52 11.18 -12.68
C TYR A 203 8.75 9.95 -13.21
N GLY A 204 9.11 9.44 -14.38
CA GLY A 204 8.55 8.19 -14.93
C GLY A 204 9.30 6.93 -14.52
N ARG A 205 10.44 7.07 -13.84
CA ARG A 205 11.25 5.93 -13.39
C ARG A 205 10.83 5.49 -11.99
N SER A 206 10.80 4.20 -11.79
CA SER A 206 10.47 3.60 -10.49
C SER A 206 11.54 2.57 -10.12
N ALA A 207 11.82 2.45 -8.83
CA ALA A 207 12.74 1.44 -8.34
C ALA A 207 12.29 0.02 -8.71
N THR A 208 13.24 -0.86 -9.02
CA THR A 208 13.03 -2.26 -9.31
C THR A 208 13.89 -3.14 -8.40
N ARG A 209 13.68 -4.44 -8.42
CA ARG A 209 14.55 -5.38 -7.71
C ARG A 209 16.01 -5.21 -8.16
N GLU A 210 16.21 -5.13 -9.48
CA GLU A 210 17.52 -5.00 -10.10
C GLU A 210 18.19 -3.69 -9.70
N SER A 211 17.45 -2.56 -9.72
CA SER A 211 18.01 -1.27 -9.36
C SER A 211 18.42 -1.20 -7.88
N TYR A 212 17.59 -1.73 -6.96
CA TYR A 212 17.98 -1.83 -5.54
C TYR A 212 19.18 -2.75 -5.33
N THR A 213 19.27 -3.86 -6.06
CA THR A 213 20.39 -4.81 -5.95
C THR A 213 21.70 -4.21 -6.51
N ALA A 214 21.60 -3.35 -7.52
CA ALA A 214 22.75 -2.70 -8.17
C ALA A 214 23.37 -1.57 -7.33
N VAL A 215 22.67 -1.04 -6.31
CA VAL A 215 23.22 0.03 -5.45
C VAL A 215 24.32 -0.55 -4.57
N THR A 216 25.50 0.07 -4.60
CA THR A 216 26.63 -0.24 -3.73
C THR A 216 26.79 0.80 -2.62
N ARG A 217 27.58 0.49 -1.58
CA ARG A 217 27.93 1.47 -0.55
C ARG A 217 28.67 2.68 -1.13
N ASP A 218 29.51 2.47 -2.14
CA ASP A 218 30.22 3.54 -2.82
C ASP A 218 29.25 4.48 -3.55
N ASP A 219 28.18 3.97 -4.14
CA ASP A 219 27.12 4.80 -4.73
C ASP A 219 26.43 5.66 -3.67
N VAL A 220 26.10 5.08 -2.51
CA VAL A 220 25.49 5.81 -1.39
C VAL A 220 26.40 6.95 -0.92
N THR A 221 27.66 6.65 -0.66
CA THR A 221 28.64 7.65 -0.20
C THR A 221 28.90 8.74 -1.24
N ALA A 222 29.03 8.35 -2.51
CA ALA A 222 29.23 9.29 -3.62
C ALA A 222 28.01 10.20 -3.82
N PHE A 223 26.80 9.65 -3.78
CA PHE A 223 25.56 10.42 -3.90
C PHE A 223 25.42 11.43 -2.74
N ALA A 224 25.63 11.00 -1.51
CA ALA A 224 25.60 11.86 -0.34
C ALA A 224 26.65 12.97 -0.44
N ALA A 225 27.90 12.64 -0.76
CA ALA A 225 28.98 13.58 -0.92
C ALA A 225 28.74 14.62 -2.03
N GLN A 226 28.05 14.26 -3.09
CA GLN A 226 27.75 15.17 -4.21
C GLN A 226 26.50 16.01 -3.96
N ARG A 227 25.45 15.45 -3.35
CA ARG A 227 24.13 16.08 -3.29
C ARG A 227 23.81 16.75 -1.96
N LEU A 228 24.32 16.24 -0.84
CA LEU A 228 24.05 16.83 0.48
C LEU A 228 25.04 17.96 0.75
N ARG A 229 24.85 19.09 0.06
CA ARG A 229 25.72 20.27 0.13
C ARG A 229 24.90 21.49 0.55
N PRO A 230 25.52 22.47 1.27
CA PRO A 230 24.80 23.65 1.74
C PRO A 230 24.29 24.55 0.63
N GLY A 231 25.04 24.67 -0.47
CA GLY A 231 24.64 25.49 -1.60
C GLY A 231 23.38 24.95 -2.27
N GLY A 232 22.25 25.64 -2.07
CA GLY A 232 20.94 25.22 -2.56
C GLY A 232 20.18 24.24 -1.66
N ALA A 233 20.68 23.97 -0.46
CA ALA A 233 19.91 23.36 0.62
C ALA A 233 19.04 24.41 1.32
N LEU A 234 17.94 23.96 1.90
CA LEU A 234 17.01 24.78 2.65
C LEU A 234 16.84 24.21 4.06
N LEU A 235 17.09 25.03 5.06
CA LEU A 235 16.85 24.75 6.47
C LEU A 235 15.68 25.60 6.95
N VAL A 236 14.59 24.98 7.37
CA VAL A 236 13.43 25.65 7.97
C VAL A 236 13.34 25.26 9.43
N VAL A 237 13.22 26.24 10.30
CA VAL A 237 13.05 26.08 11.75
C VAL A 237 11.77 26.81 12.16
N ALA A 238 10.88 26.10 12.82
CA ALA A 238 9.65 26.68 13.33
C ALA A 238 9.41 26.22 14.78
N GLY A 239 8.95 27.13 15.64
CA GLY A 239 8.63 26.77 17.02
C GLY A 239 9.00 27.84 18.04
N ASP A 240 9.06 27.45 19.30
CA ASP A 240 9.38 28.31 20.44
C ASP A 240 10.89 28.53 20.54
N VAL A 241 11.39 29.36 19.63
CA VAL A 241 12.78 29.71 19.44
C VAL A 241 12.93 31.19 19.08
N THR A 242 14.15 31.73 19.19
CA THR A 242 14.45 33.09 18.73
C THR A 242 15.42 33.07 17.56
N VAL A 243 15.34 34.10 16.70
CA VAL A 243 16.22 34.22 15.53
C VAL A 243 17.71 34.21 15.90
N PRO A 244 18.20 35.00 16.89
CA PRO A 244 19.61 34.97 17.29
C PRO A 244 20.07 33.60 17.80
N GLN A 245 19.23 32.91 18.58
CA GLN A 245 19.52 31.56 19.06
C GLN A 245 19.76 30.60 17.89
N ILE A 246 18.83 30.55 16.94
CA ILE A 246 18.92 29.64 15.80
C ILE A 246 20.12 29.97 14.91
N GLN A 247 20.40 31.25 14.65
CA GLN A 247 21.58 31.64 13.87
C GLN A 247 22.86 31.12 14.51
N SER A 248 23.03 31.28 15.80
CA SER A 248 24.19 30.78 16.55
C SER A 248 24.31 29.24 16.46
N LEU A 249 23.18 28.51 16.63
CA LEU A 249 23.18 27.06 16.54
C LEU A 249 23.52 26.55 15.14
N VAL A 250 23.00 27.20 14.09
CA VAL A 250 23.30 26.86 12.70
C VAL A 250 24.78 27.09 12.38
N GLU A 251 25.34 28.24 12.81
CA GLU A 251 26.77 28.51 12.61
C GLU A 251 27.63 27.45 13.29
N LYS A 252 27.29 27.03 14.50
CA LYS A 252 28.01 25.98 15.22
C LYS A 252 27.87 24.62 14.57
N ALA A 253 26.63 24.17 14.28
CA ALA A 253 26.32 22.82 13.79
C ALA A 253 26.88 22.58 12.37
N PHE A 254 26.93 23.62 11.54
CA PHE A 254 27.34 23.51 10.14
C PHE A 254 28.68 24.19 9.85
N THR A 255 29.52 24.35 10.87
CA THR A 255 30.90 24.91 10.73
C THR A 255 31.69 24.09 9.71
N GLY A 256 32.30 24.76 8.76
CA GLY A 256 33.15 24.12 7.73
C GLY A 256 32.40 23.43 6.60
N TRP A 257 31.06 23.33 6.69
CA TRP A 257 30.24 22.78 5.61
C TRP A 257 30.23 23.70 4.39
N ARG A 258 30.69 23.22 3.24
CA ARG A 258 30.90 24.04 2.03
C ARG A 258 30.52 23.29 0.76
N GLY A 259 30.35 24.07 -0.31
CA GLY A 259 30.09 23.58 -1.67
C GLY A 259 28.65 23.62 -2.06
N ALA A 260 28.41 23.38 -3.33
CA ALA A 260 27.07 23.25 -3.92
C ALA A 260 26.96 21.92 -4.69
N PRO A 261 25.78 21.32 -4.76
CA PRO A 261 25.60 20.14 -5.59
C PRO A 261 25.80 20.49 -7.07
N PRO A 262 26.37 19.58 -7.88
CA PRO A 262 26.46 19.79 -9.31
C PRO A 262 25.04 19.96 -9.90
N PRO A 263 24.88 20.77 -10.96
CA PRO A 263 23.60 20.84 -11.67
C PRO A 263 23.14 19.44 -12.07
N GLY A 264 21.85 19.15 -11.88
CA GLY A 264 21.27 17.94 -12.43
C GLY A 264 21.25 17.99 -13.96
N PRO A 265 21.32 16.86 -14.66
CA PRO A 265 21.11 16.82 -16.10
C PRO A 265 19.73 17.39 -16.44
N ALA A 266 19.64 18.11 -17.58
CA ALA A 266 18.32 18.53 -18.08
C ALA A 266 17.45 17.28 -18.33
N PRO A 267 16.27 17.19 -17.68
CA PRO A 267 15.44 16.02 -17.83
C PRO A 267 14.90 15.92 -19.27
N PRO A 268 14.82 14.71 -19.86
CA PRO A 268 14.11 14.50 -21.10
C PRO A 268 12.69 15.04 -21.01
N ALA A 269 12.18 15.57 -22.13
CA ALA A 269 10.78 16.01 -22.18
C ALA A 269 9.82 14.84 -21.95
N ALA A 270 8.77 15.10 -21.17
CA ALA A 270 7.69 14.13 -21.02
C ALA A 270 6.91 13.97 -22.35
N PRO A 271 6.41 12.77 -22.66
CA PRO A 271 5.64 12.54 -23.86
C PRO A 271 4.35 13.38 -23.86
N VAL A 272 4.03 13.95 -25.03
CA VAL A 272 2.75 14.64 -25.25
C VAL A 272 1.85 13.74 -26.08
N LYS A 273 0.87 13.11 -25.42
CA LYS A 273 -0.12 12.29 -26.12
C LYS A 273 -1.09 13.16 -26.93
N ARG A 274 -1.39 12.73 -28.15
CA ARG A 274 -2.33 13.38 -29.07
C ARG A 274 -3.67 12.65 -29.17
N ALA A 275 -3.72 11.43 -28.66
CA ALA A 275 -4.92 10.61 -28.56
C ALA A 275 -4.93 9.90 -27.21
N THR A 276 -6.12 9.69 -26.67
CA THR A 276 -6.32 8.88 -25.47
C THR A 276 -6.13 7.42 -25.83
N ASP A 277 -5.32 6.71 -25.07
CA ASP A 277 -5.11 5.27 -25.14
C ASP A 277 -5.22 4.65 -23.74
N ILE A 278 -5.49 3.36 -23.71
CA ILE A 278 -5.62 2.57 -22.49
C ILE A 278 -4.46 1.57 -22.42
N LEU A 279 -3.68 1.65 -21.37
CA LEU A 279 -2.78 0.59 -20.97
C LEU A 279 -3.52 -0.33 -20.00
N LEU A 280 -3.77 -1.56 -20.41
CA LEU A 280 -4.43 -2.58 -19.59
C LEU A 280 -3.38 -3.56 -19.06
N VAL A 281 -3.13 -3.50 -17.75
CA VAL A 281 -2.23 -4.42 -17.06
C VAL A 281 -3.04 -5.65 -16.65
N HIS A 282 -2.71 -6.79 -17.22
CA HIS A 282 -3.42 -8.04 -16.99
C HIS A 282 -3.09 -8.62 -15.63
N ARG A 283 -4.11 -8.78 -14.82
CA ARG A 283 -4.07 -9.50 -13.55
C ARG A 283 -5.21 -10.52 -13.52
N PRO A 284 -4.91 -11.79 -13.84
CA PRO A 284 -5.95 -12.81 -13.97
C PRO A 284 -6.75 -12.98 -12.68
N GLY A 285 -8.06 -13.21 -12.81
CA GLY A 285 -8.95 -13.48 -11.70
C GLY A 285 -9.26 -12.29 -10.79
N SER A 286 -8.84 -11.08 -11.15
CA SER A 286 -9.14 -9.88 -10.36
C SER A 286 -10.65 -9.64 -10.30
N ALA A 287 -11.21 -9.58 -9.08
CA ALA A 287 -12.61 -9.23 -8.85
C ALA A 287 -12.88 -7.73 -9.03
N GLN A 288 -11.83 -6.91 -8.95
CA GLN A 288 -11.88 -5.47 -9.11
C GLN A 288 -10.87 -5.00 -10.15
N SER A 289 -11.15 -3.84 -10.75
CA SER A 289 -10.23 -3.11 -11.61
C SER A 289 -9.85 -1.78 -10.97
N ASN A 290 -8.56 -1.44 -11.01
CA ASN A 290 -8.05 -0.14 -10.60
C ASN A 290 -7.83 0.72 -11.84
N ILE A 291 -8.49 1.88 -11.88
CA ILE A 291 -8.43 2.82 -12.99
C ILE A 291 -7.68 4.06 -12.52
N VAL A 292 -6.68 4.48 -13.30
CA VAL A 292 -6.01 5.78 -13.16
C VAL A 292 -6.03 6.46 -14.51
N LEU A 293 -6.45 7.72 -14.54
CA LEU A 293 -6.39 8.52 -15.77
C LEU A 293 -5.91 9.93 -15.48
N GLY A 294 -5.24 10.54 -16.44
CA GLY A 294 -4.72 11.91 -16.32
C GLY A 294 -3.66 12.26 -17.34
N ASN A 295 -2.94 13.31 -17.08
CA ASN A 295 -1.79 13.75 -17.89
C ASN A 295 -0.87 14.69 -17.08
N THR A 296 0.32 14.96 -17.63
CA THR A 296 1.23 15.96 -17.07
C THR A 296 0.64 17.37 -17.13
N THR A 297 1.02 18.20 -16.16
CA THR A 297 0.66 19.63 -16.08
C THR A 297 1.89 20.50 -16.19
N ALA A 298 1.70 21.81 -16.21
CA ALA A 298 2.82 22.76 -16.17
C ALA A 298 3.55 22.72 -14.81
N GLY A 299 4.67 23.41 -14.75
CA GLY A 299 5.49 23.53 -13.54
C GLY A 299 4.77 24.22 -12.36
N PRO A 300 5.41 24.29 -11.19
CA PRO A 300 4.78 24.62 -9.92
C PRO A 300 4.27 26.07 -9.85
N THR A 301 4.79 26.96 -10.66
CA THR A 301 4.44 28.40 -10.69
C THR A 301 3.36 28.74 -11.72
N ASP A 302 2.66 27.73 -12.30
CA ASP A 302 1.59 27.98 -13.27
C ASP A 302 0.52 28.90 -12.66
N PRO A 303 0.21 30.05 -13.27
CA PRO A 303 -0.77 31.00 -12.77
C PRO A 303 -2.19 30.42 -12.70
N MET A 304 -2.49 29.36 -13.47
CA MET A 304 -3.79 28.68 -13.43
C MET A 304 -3.90 27.66 -12.29
N TYR A 305 -2.87 27.50 -11.44
CA TYR A 305 -2.88 26.50 -10.38
C TYR A 305 -4.10 26.59 -9.46
N TYR A 306 -4.45 27.78 -8.98
CA TYR A 306 -5.59 27.95 -8.05
C TYR A 306 -6.92 27.58 -8.71
N ALA A 307 -7.11 27.98 -9.95
CA ALA A 307 -8.29 27.61 -10.72
C ALA A 307 -8.34 26.12 -11.03
N GLY A 308 -7.19 25.52 -11.36
CA GLY A 308 -7.04 24.09 -11.53
C GLY A 308 -7.29 23.29 -10.24
N ARG A 309 -6.86 23.84 -9.10
CA ARG A 309 -7.12 23.25 -7.78
C ARG A 309 -8.62 23.20 -7.46
N ILE A 310 -9.35 24.30 -7.75
CA ILE A 310 -10.82 24.35 -7.62
C ILE A 310 -11.49 23.33 -8.54
N ALA A 311 -11.09 23.27 -9.81
CA ALA A 311 -11.67 22.32 -10.77
C ALA A 311 -11.43 20.86 -10.35
N THR A 312 -10.24 20.56 -9.88
CA THR A 312 -9.89 19.20 -9.43
C THR A 312 -10.60 18.82 -8.13
N GLN A 313 -10.77 19.78 -7.21
CA GLN A 313 -11.55 19.56 -5.99
C GLN A 313 -13.02 19.26 -6.32
N ALA A 314 -13.64 20.01 -7.23
CA ALA A 314 -14.99 19.75 -7.69
C ALA A 314 -15.12 18.39 -8.38
N LEU A 315 -14.10 17.97 -9.15
CA LEU A 315 -14.10 16.66 -9.82
C LEU A 315 -14.13 15.51 -8.82
N GLY A 316 -13.18 15.48 -7.89
CA GLY A 316 -12.97 14.31 -7.03
C GLY A 316 -12.15 14.59 -5.77
N GLY A 317 -12.20 15.81 -5.23
CA GLY A 317 -11.38 16.17 -4.06
C GLY A 317 -11.89 15.66 -2.71
N GLY A 318 -13.05 15.02 -2.66
CA GLY A 318 -13.64 14.51 -1.42
C GLY A 318 -14.94 13.75 -1.65
N ALA A 319 -15.61 13.39 -0.55
CA ALA A 319 -16.86 12.60 -0.57
C ALA A 319 -18.05 13.38 -1.13
N ASP A 320 -17.99 14.69 -1.15
CA ASP A 320 -18.98 15.61 -1.72
C ASP A 320 -18.69 15.99 -3.18
N ALA A 321 -17.60 15.48 -3.76
CA ALA A 321 -17.20 15.75 -5.13
C ALA A 321 -17.91 14.84 -6.14
N ARG A 322 -17.97 15.28 -7.40
CA ARG A 322 -18.74 14.63 -8.48
C ARG A 322 -18.45 13.15 -8.65
N LEU A 323 -17.15 12.77 -8.67
CA LEU A 323 -16.77 11.36 -8.89
C LEU A 323 -17.27 10.45 -7.77
N PHE A 324 -17.11 10.88 -6.52
CA PHE A 324 -17.56 10.11 -5.38
C PHE A 324 -19.08 9.99 -5.34
N LEU A 325 -19.80 11.11 -5.46
CA LEU A 325 -21.27 11.12 -5.44
C LEU A 325 -21.87 10.27 -6.55
N ILE A 326 -21.27 10.28 -7.75
CA ILE A 326 -21.83 9.55 -8.89
C ILE A 326 -21.44 8.07 -8.83
N LEU A 327 -20.15 7.75 -8.73
CA LEU A 327 -19.71 6.36 -8.84
C LEU A 327 -20.02 5.55 -7.56
N ARG A 328 -19.94 6.18 -6.38
CA ARG A 328 -20.23 5.49 -5.12
C ARG A 328 -21.71 5.60 -4.75
N GLU A 329 -22.20 6.83 -4.51
CA GLU A 329 -23.52 7.02 -3.90
C GLU A 329 -24.67 6.69 -4.86
N GLN A 330 -24.58 7.13 -6.13
CA GLN A 330 -25.65 6.91 -7.10
C GLN A 330 -25.55 5.55 -7.80
N ARG A 331 -24.33 5.08 -8.11
CA ARG A 331 -24.12 3.87 -8.92
C ARG A 331 -23.70 2.64 -8.11
N GLY A 332 -23.12 2.80 -6.92
CA GLY A 332 -22.63 1.68 -6.11
C GLY A 332 -21.52 0.87 -6.79
N TRP A 333 -20.72 1.52 -7.66
CA TRP A 333 -19.69 0.83 -8.45
C TRP A 333 -18.34 0.73 -7.74
N THR A 334 -18.10 1.60 -6.77
CA THR A 334 -16.82 1.75 -6.06
C THR A 334 -17.05 2.10 -4.59
N TYR A 335 -16.04 1.90 -3.76
CA TYR A 335 -15.97 2.49 -2.41
C TYR A 335 -15.45 3.93 -2.42
N GLY A 336 -14.80 4.38 -3.50
CA GLY A 336 -14.33 5.74 -3.66
C GLY A 336 -13.74 6.01 -5.05
N ALA A 337 -13.96 7.24 -5.53
CA ALA A 337 -13.36 7.76 -6.73
C ALA A 337 -12.90 9.20 -6.48
N TYR A 338 -11.65 9.49 -6.79
CA TYR A 338 -10.99 10.73 -6.38
C TYR A 338 -10.24 11.37 -7.54
N ALA A 339 -9.96 12.66 -7.41
CA ALA A 339 -9.06 13.38 -8.30
C ALA A 339 -8.08 14.24 -7.51
N SER A 340 -6.86 14.34 -7.99
CA SER A 340 -5.79 15.12 -7.37
C SER A 340 -4.96 15.87 -8.40
N LEU A 341 -4.38 17.01 -7.96
CA LEU A 341 -3.45 17.83 -8.73
C LEU A 341 -2.14 17.92 -7.97
N HIS A 342 -1.07 17.42 -8.57
CA HIS A 342 0.26 17.34 -7.98
C HIS A 342 1.21 18.32 -8.63
N ARG A 343 2.06 18.93 -7.81
CA ARG A 343 3.14 19.81 -8.25
C ARG A 343 4.48 19.19 -7.91
N TYR A 344 5.35 19.15 -8.90
CA TYR A 344 6.78 18.87 -8.73
C TYR A 344 7.59 20.11 -9.10
N ARG A 345 8.85 20.08 -8.81
CA ARG A 345 9.77 21.15 -9.23
C ARG A 345 9.82 21.29 -10.77
N GLY A 346 9.68 20.17 -11.47
CA GLY A 346 9.49 20.12 -12.91
C GLY A 346 8.03 20.13 -13.32
N LEU A 347 7.64 19.18 -14.17
CA LEU A 347 6.25 19.02 -14.61
C LEU A 347 5.43 18.33 -13.51
N GLY A 348 4.31 18.93 -13.12
CA GLY A 348 3.31 18.29 -12.31
C GLY A 348 2.43 17.32 -13.10
N TYR A 349 1.42 16.78 -12.45
CA TYR A 349 0.37 15.98 -13.09
C TYR A 349 -0.97 16.15 -12.35
N TRP A 350 -2.03 15.85 -13.03
CA TRP A 350 -3.32 15.58 -12.40
C TRP A 350 -3.71 14.13 -12.69
N GLN A 351 -4.48 13.55 -11.79
CA GLN A 351 -5.05 12.23 -11.99
C GLN A 351 -6.45 12.14 -11.42
N ALA A 352 -7.26 11.23 -11.98
CA ALA A 352 -8.46 10.70 -11.37
C ALA A 352 -8.32 9.19 -11.20
N THR A 353 -8.78 8.66 -10.08
CA THR A 353 -8.62 7.26 -9.69
C THR A 353 -9.94 6.67 -9.25
N ALA A 354 -10.18 5.39 -9.56
CA ALA A 354 -11.30 4.62 -9.02
C ALA A 354 -10.93 3.14 -8.94
N GLU A 355 -11.37 2.48 -7.87
CA GLU A 355 -11.34 1.04 -7.75
C GLU A 355 -12.78 0.52 -7.89
N VAL A 356 -13.06 -0.26 -8.91
CA VAL A 356 -14.41 -0.67 -9.29
C VAL A 356 -14.51 -2.18 -9.48
N ARG A 357 -15.71 -2.74 -9.32
CA ARG A 357 -15.94 -4.14 -9.68
C ARG A 357 -15.63 -4.36 -11.16
N THR A 358 -15.05 -5.52 -11.50
CA THR A 358 -14.61 -5.88 -12.85
C THR A 358 -15.74 -5.76 -13.89
N GLU A 359 -16.97 -6.07 -13.51
CA GLU A 359 -18.15 -6.06 -14.39
C GLU A 359 -18.52 -4.65 -14.89
N VAL A 360 -18.17 -3.61 -14.14
CA VAL A 360 -18.55 -2.21 -14.43
C VAL A 360 -17.36 -1.33 -14.84
N THR A 361 -16.21 -1.94 -15.14
CA THR A 361 -14.96 -1.21 -15.46
C THR A 361 -15.13 -0.23 -16.63
N ASP A 362 -15.72 -0.65 -17.72
CA ASP A 362 -16.00 0.16 -18.92
C ASP A 362 -16.98 1.29 -18.63
N SER A 363 -18.05 1.00 -17.89
CA SER A 363 -19.05 1.99 -17.49
C SER A 363 -18.46 3.05 -16.57
N ALA A 364 -17.64 2.64 -15.62
CA ALA A 364 -16.96 3.54 -14.70
C ALA A 364 -15.92 4.42 -15.43
N LEU A 365 -15.12 3.85 -16.33
CA LEU A 365 -14.18 4.61 -17.15
C LEU A 365 -14.92 5.63 -18.04
N SER A 366 -16.01 5.25 -18.66
CA SER A 366 -16.83 6.14 -19.47
C SER A 366 -17.39 7.31 -18.64
N GLU A 367 -17.84 7.04 -17.42
CA GLU A 367 -18.33 8.06 -16.50
C GLU A 367 -17.21 9.01 -16.03
N LEU A 368 -16.02 8.48 -15.69
CA LEU A 368 -14.84 9.29 -15.37
C LEU A 368 -14.51 10.26 -16.50
N LEU A 369 -14.43 9.76 -17.74
CA LEU A 369 -14.16 10.57 -18.93
C LEU A 369 -15.26 11.61 -19.18
N ARG A 370 -16.54 11.26 -18.94
CA ARG A 370 -17.67 12.16 -19.07
C ARG A 370 -17.57 13.32 -18.06
N GLN A 371 -17.25 13.05 -16.79
CA GLN A 371 -17.12 14.10 -15.78
C GLN A 371 -15.94 15.04 -16.06
N VAL A 372 -14.82 14.50 -16.51
CA VAL A 372 -13.66 15.27 -17.00
C VAL A 372 -14.09 16.17 -18.18
N GLY A 373 -14.85 15.63 -19.11
CA GLY A 373 -15.38 16.38 -20.25
C GLY A 373 -16.31 17.53 -19.84
N ARG A 374 -17.22 17.27 -18.90
CA ARG A 374 -18.16 18.27 -18.38
C ARG A 374 -17.47 19.47 -17.75
N LEU A 375 -16.45 19.26 -16.92
CA LEU A 375 -15.70 20.35 -16.29
C LEU A 375 -15.00 21.27 -17.30
N ARG A 376 -14.70 20.77 -18.49
CA ARG A 376 -14.11 21.58 -19.58
C ARG A 376 -15.14 22.41 -20.34
N THR A 377 -16.36 21.91 -20.48
CA THR A 377 -17.40 22.50 -21.30
C THR A 377 -18.45 23.26 -20.50
N GLU A 378 -18.70 22.85 -19.27
CA GLU A 378 -19.70 23.44 -18.37
C GLU A 378 -19.02 24.26 -17.25
N THR A 379 -19.66 25.33 -16.82
CA THR A 379 -19.26 26.04 -15.59
C THR A 379 -19.69 25.26 -14.36
N ILE A 380 -18.87 25.30 -13.31
CA ILE A 380 -19.25 24.76 -11.99
C ILE A 380 -20.42 25.61 -11.47
N PRO A 381 -21.54 24.98 -11.03
CA PRO A 381 -22.65 25.69 -10.41
C PRO A 381 -22.20 26.50 -9.18
N ASP A 382 -22.83 27.62 -8.92
CA ASP A 382 -22.44 28.54 -7.82
C ASP A 382 -22.48 27.86 -6.44
N SER A 383 -23.44 26.98 -6.21
CA SER A 383 -23.51 26.19 -4.95
C SER A 383 -22.32 25.24 -4.78
N GLU A 384 -21.96 24.54 -5.84
CA GLU A 384 -20.80 23.63 -5.85
C GLU A 384 -19.49 24.42 -5.72
N LEU A 385 -19.35 25.53 -6.47
CA LEU A 385 -18.18 26.40 -6.37
C LEU A 385 -18.00 26.97 -4.96
N THR A 386 -19.11 27.40 -4.32
CA THR A 386 -19.11 27.90 -2.96
C THR A 386 -18.67 26.83 -1.96
N ALA A 387 -19.18 25.61 -2.09
CA ALA A 387 -18.81 24.47 -1.24
C ALA A 387 -17.33 24.13 -1.39
N VAL A 388 -16.83 24.00 -2.63
CA VAL A 388 -15.42 23.71 -2.93
C VAL A 388 -14.49 24.79 -2.37
N LYS A 389 -14.80 26.06 -2.55
CA LYS A 389 -14.02 27.16 -1.97
C LYS A 389 -14.08 27.14 -0.44
N GLY A 390 -15.27 26.95 0.12
CA GLY A 390 -15.48 26.84 1.56
C GLY A 390 -14.60 25.77 2.18
N PHE A 391 -14.52 24.61 1.54
CA PHE A 391 -13.66 23.49 1.98
C PHE A 391 -12.16 23.87 1.90
N LEU A 392 -11.67 24.28 0.73
CA LEU A 392 -10.23 24.56 0.54
C LEU A 392 -9.72 25.74 1.37
N VAL A 393 -10.52 26.78 1.49
CA VAL A 393 -10.17 27.98 2.29
C VAL A 393 -10.33 27.70 3.78
N GLY A 394 -11.37 26.94 4.16
CA GLY A 394 -11.68 26.62 5.55
C GLY A 394 -10.76 25.58 6.16
N SER A 395 -10.27 24.61 5.36
CA SER A 395 -9.34 23.58 5.84
C SER A 395 -7.87 24.04 5.88
N PHE A 396 -7.52 25.13 5.20
CA PHE A 396 -6.13 25.59 5.18
C PHE A 396 -5.54 25.89 6.56
N PRO A 397 -6.23 26.51 7.53
CA PRO A 397 -5.68 26.71 8.88
C PRO A 397 -5.24 25.42 9.56
N LEU A 398 -5.95 24.29 9.32
CA LEU A 398 -5.59 22.99 9.88
C LEU A 398 -4.27 22.44 9.33
N THR A 399 -3.73 23.02 8.25
CA THR A 399 -2.44 22.64 7.67
C THR A 399 -1.27 23.48 8.19
N ILE A 400 -1.53 24.42 9.08
CA ILE A 400 -0.55 25.34 9.70
C ILE A 400 -0.75 25.46 11.21
N GLU A 401 -1.31 24.42 11.84
CA GLU A 401 -1.67 24.42 13.27
C GLU A 401 -0.45 24.13 14.17
N THR A 402 0.49 23.32 13.70
CA THR A 402 1.67 22.96 14.48
C THR A 402 2.96 23.50 13.84
N PRO A 403 4.05 23.69 14.61
CA PRO A 403 5.36 24.09 14.09
C PRO A 403 5.85 23.20 12.93
N SER A 404 5.67 21.88 13.03
CA SER A 404 6.06 20.93 11.99
C SER A 404 5.26 21.15 10.68
N GLN A 405 3.95 21.40 10.78
CA GLN A 405 3.12 21.73 9.62
C GLN A 405 3.54 23.06 9.00
N ILE A 406 3.78 24.08 9.82
CA ILE A 406 4.25 25.39 9.36
C ILE A 406 5.58 25.26 8.62
N ALA A 407 6.56 24.58 9.23
CA ALA A 407 7.87 24.30 8.60
C ALA A 407 7.72 23.58 7.26
N SER A 408 6.87 22.57 7.19
CA SER A 408 6.61 21.79 5.98
C SER A 408 5.97 22.65 4.87
N GLN A 409 5.00 23.51 5.19
CA GLN A 409 4.39 24.43 4.22
C GLN A 409 5.39 25.44 3.67
N VAL A 410 6.24 26.01 4.54
CA VAL A 410 7.29 26.95 4.12
C VAL A 410 8.33 26.23 3.27
N ALA A 411 8.81 25.07 3.72
CA ALA A 411 9.78 24.28 2.98
C ALA A 411 9.25 23.96 1.56
N ASN A 412 8.02 23.46 1.46
CA ASN A 412 7.40 23.14 0.17
C ASN A 412 7.26 24.38 -0.73
N ALA A 413 6.80 25.52 -0.18
CA ALA A 413 6.66 26.75 -0.95
C ALA A 413 8.01 27.26 -1.49
N LYS A 414 9.04 27.28 -0.66
CA LYS A 414 10.41 27.72 -1.03
C LYS A 414 11.07 26.77 -2.03
N LEU A 415 11.01 25.46 -1.77
CA LEU A 415 11.61 24.43 -2.63
C LEU A 415 11.00 24.40 -4.04
N LEU A 416 9.70 24.67 -4.15
CA LEU A 416 9.00 24.79 -5.42
C LEU A 416 9.06 26.17 -6.05
N GLY A 417 9.66 27.16 -5.39
CA GLY A 417 9.81 28.53 -5.90
C GLY A 417 8.47 29.27 -6.05
N LEU A 418 7.52 29.09 -5.12
CA LEU A 418 6.15 29.64 -5.23
C LEU A 418 6.05 31.13 -4.86
N GLY A 419 7.17 31.75 -4.45
CA GLY A 419 7.21 33.14 -3.99
C GLY A 419 6.75 33.32 -2.55
N ASP A 420 7.18 34.43 -1.93
CA ASP A 420 7.00 34.68 -0.49
C ASP A 420 5.54 34.94 -0.11
N ASP A 421 4.77 35.48 -1.04
CA ASP A 421 3.34 35.75 -0.86
C ASP A 421 2.44 34.50 -0.97
N TYR A 422 3.00 33.38 -1.38
CA TYR A 422 2.18 32.20 -1.70
C TYR A 422 1.32 31.78 -0.51
N LEU A 423 1.91 31.54 0.65
CA LEU A 423 1.19 31.09 1.84
C LEU A 423 0.27 32.16 2.42
N ARG A 424 0.73 33.41 2.42
CA ARG A 424 -0.03 34.56 2.92
C ARG A 424 -1.29 34.80 2.11
N LEU A 425 -1.20 34.72 0.78
CA LEU A 425 -2.31 35.00 -0.15
C LEU A 425 -3.05 33.74 -0.62
N TYR A 426 -2.71 32.54 -0.13
CA TYR A 426 -3.28 31.29 -0.61
C TYR A 426 -4.81 31.25 -0.53
N ARG A 427 -5.35 31.60 0.63
CA ARG A 427 -6.82 31.62 0.86
C ARG A 427 -7.52 32.68 0.01
N GLU A 428 -6.92 33.85 -0.11
CA GLU A 428 -7.44 34.96 -0.90
C GLU A 428 -7.49 34.59 -2.40
N ARG A 429 -6.39 34.05 -2.93
CA ARG A 429 -6.29 33.62 -4.32
C ARG A 429 -7.30 32.50 -4.65
N LEU A 430 -7.50 31.54 -3.76
CA LEU A 430 -8.55 30.51 -3.92
C LEU A 430 -9.95 31.12 -3.89
N SER A 431 -10.23 32.04 -2.95
CA SER A 431 -11.52 32.71 -2.83
C SER A 431 -11.89 33.56 -4.07
N ALA A 432 -10.86 34.13 -4.70
CA ALA A 432 -11.03 34.99 -5.88
C ALA A 432 -11.34 34.21 -7.18
N VAL A 433 -11.10 32.89 -7.24
CA VAL A 433 -11.34 32.09 -8.44
C VAL A 433 -12.81 32.13 -8.85
N THR A 434 -13.09 32.43 -10.11
CA THR A 434 -14.48 32.44 -10.66
C THR A 434 -14.78 31.08 -11.33
N ALA A 435 -16.07 30.78 -11.56
CA ALA A 435 -16.49 29.57 -12.29
C ALA A 435 -15.91 29.52 -13.71
N LEU A 436 -15.79 30.67 -14.38
CA LEU A 436 -15.18 30.79 -15.71
C LEU A 436 -13.69 30.47 -15.69
N GLN A 437 -12.96 30.93 -14.66
CA GLN A 437 -11.54 30.62 -14.49
C GLN A 437 -11.33 29.15 -14.20
N ALA A 438 -12.17 28.52 -13.35
CA ALA A 438 -12.10 27.10 -13.08
C ALA A 438 -12.36 26.26 -14.35
N LYS A 439 -13.36 26.65 -15.16
CA LYS A 439 -13.63 26.03 -16.47
C LYS A 439 -12.44 26.19 -17.43
N ALA A 440 -11.86 27.36 -17.55
CA ALA A 440 -10.69 27.62 -18.41
C ALA A 440 -9.49 26.79 -17.97
N ALA A 441 -9.25 26.67 -16.65
CA ALA A 441 -8.20 25.82 -16.10
C ALA A 441 -8.47 24.35 -16.41
N ALA A 442 -9.69 23.85 -16.22
CA ALA A 442 -10.07 22.50 -16.57
C ALA A 442 -9.87 22.21 -18.07
N ALA A 443 -10.23 23.16 -18.95
CA ALA A 443 -10.03 23.01 -20.40
C ALA A 443 -8.55 22.87 -20.78
N ARG A 444 -7.65 23.53 -20.05
CA ARG A 444 -6.20 23.45 -20.26
C ARG A 444 -5.58 22.19 -19.64
N LEU A 445 -5.97 21.86 -18.38
CA LEU A 445 -5.40 20.76 -17.61
C LEU A 445 -5.88 19.39 -18.15
N TYR A 446 -7.18 19.26 -18.35
CA TYR A 446 -7.80 18.00 -18.70
C TYR A 446 -7.89 17.87 -20.23
N ARG A 447 -6.85 17.32 -20.82
CA ARG A 447 -6.73 17.14 -22.27
C ARG A 447 -7.37 15.81 -22.71
N PRO A 448 -8.68 15.71 -22.95
CA PRO A 448 -9.37 14.43 -23.17
C PRO A 448 -8.93 13.70 -24.43
N ASN A 449 -8.42 14.43 -25.41
CA ASN A 449 -7.87 13.83 -26.62
C ASN A 449 -6.41 13.37 -26.47
N GLY A 450 -5.87 13.39 -25.26
CA GLY A 450 -4.49 13.02 -24.96
C GLY A 450 -4.32 12.54 -23.52
N LEU A 451 -5.35 11.89 -22.97
CA LEU A 451 -5.26 11.27 -21.65
C LEU A 451 -4.49 9.95 -21.72
N THR A 452 -3.71 9.72 -20.70
CA THR A 452 -3.23 8.40 -20.37
C THR A 452 -4.26 7.75 -19.46
N VAL A 453 -4.71 6.55 -19.82
CA VAL A 453 -5.56 5.70 -18.98
C VAL A 453 -4.80 4.42 -18.68
N VAL A 454 -4.67 4.08 -17.41
CA VAL A 454 -4.13 2.80 -16.97
C VAL A 454 -5.23 2.07 -16.22
N VAL A 455 -5.45 0.82 -16.59
CA VAL A 455 -6.39 -0.09 -15.92
C VAL A 455 -5.61 -1.33 -15.50
N VAL A 456 -5.65 -1.68 -14.21
CA VAL A 456 -5.14 -2.95 -13.70
C VAL A 456 -6.32 -3.84 -13.39
N GLY A 457 -6.42 -4.99 -14.06
CA GLY A 457 -7.56 -5.88 -13.88
C GLY A 457 -7.47 -7.12 -14.77
N ASP A 458 -8.53 -7.92 -14.78
CA ASP A 458 -8.60 -9.13 -15.60
C ASP A 458 -8.89 -8.81 -17.09
N ALA A 459 -7.82 -8.69 -17.88
CA ALA A 459 -7.91 -8.32 -19.28
C ALA A 459 -8.76 -9.30 -20.10
N ALA A 460 -8.80 -10.59 -19.75
CA ALA A 460 -9.64 -11.57 -20.44
C ALA A 460 -11.13 -11.19 -20.36
N ARG A 461 -11.55 -10.55 -19.26
CA ARG A 461 -12.95 -10.17 -19.00
C ARG A 461 -13.31 -8.78 -19.49
N ILE A 462 -12.36 -7.83 -19.51
CA ILE A 462 -12.67 -6.40 -19.73
C ILE A 462 -12.11 -5.82 -21.02
N ALA A 463 -11.08 -6.42 -21.65
CA ALA A 463 -10.40 -5.81 -22.80
C ALA A 463 -11.33 -5.50 -23.99
N ALA A 464 -12.28 -6.39 -24.31
CA ALA A 464 -13.20 -6.17 -25.43
C ALA A 464 -14.08 -4.93 -25.23
N ARG A 465 -14.59 -4.72 -24.00
CA ARG A 465 -15.43 -3.56 -23.65
C ARG A 465 -14.62 -2.26 -23.59
N LEU A 466 -13.38 -2.31 -23.12
CA LEU A 466 -12.50 -1.14 -23.09
C LEU A 466 -12.08 -0.68 -24.48
N ARG A 467 -11.93 -1.60 -25.45
CA ARG A 467 -11.64 -1.26 -26.86
C ARG A 467 -12.74 -0.43 -27.53
N ALA A 468 -13.97 -0.49 -27.04
CA ALA A 468 -15.05 0.36 -27.51
C ALA A 468 -14.89 1.83 -27.07
N ILE A 469 -14.06 2.11 -26.08
CA ILE A 469 -13.81 3.46 -25.55
C ILE A 469 -12.59 4.09 -26.20
N ALA A 470 -11.46 3.35 -26.25
CA ALA A 470 -10.20 3.81 -26.83
C ALA A 470 -9.31 2.62 -27.23
N PRO A 471 -8.25 2.82 -28.02
CA PRO A 471 -7.25 1.78 -28.29
C PRO A 471 -6.65 1.22 -27.00
N VAL A 472 -6.54 -0.13 -26.92
CA VAL A 472 -6.06 -0.84 -25.73
C VAL A 472 -4.76 -1.57 -26.04
N ARG A 473 -3.72 -1.26 -25.31
CA ARG A 473 -2.48 -2.07 -25.20
C ARG A 473 -2.56 -2.93 -23.95
N ILE A 474 -2.22 -4.22 -24.07
CA ILE A 474 -2.28 -5.15 -22.93
C ILE A 474 -0.86 -5.59 -22.58
N VAL A 475 -0.55 -5.54 -21.30
CA VAL A 475 0.75 -5.98 -20.74
C VAL A 475 0.52 -6.86 -19.51
N ASP A 476 1.53 -7.65 -19.14
CA ASP A 476 1.56 -8.31 -17.82
C ASP A 476 1.97 -7.33 -16.70
N VAL A 477 2.08 -7.84 -15.48
CA VAL A 477 2.47 -7.04 -14.30
C VAL A 477 3.91 -6.52 -14.36
N ASP A 478 4.75 -7.08 -15.21
CA ASP A 478 6.13 -6.67 -15.47
C ASP A 478 6.23 -5.71 -16.67
N GLY A 479 5.10 -5.40 -17.33
CA GLY A 479 5.05 -4.51 -18.50
C GLY A 479 5.34 -5.18 -19.84
N LYS A 480 5.42 -6.51 -19.90
CA LYS A 480 5.64 -7.24 -21.16
C LYS A 480 4.34 -7.29 -21.97
N PRO A 481 4.39 -6.97 -23.27
CA PRO A 481 3.21 -7.03 -24.12
C PRO A 481 2.56 -8.42 -24.15
N LEU A 482 1.24 -8.46 -24.06
CA LEU A 482 0.42 -9.66 -24.16
C LEU A 482 -0.46 -9.62 -25.40
N THR A 483 -0.64 -10.79 -26.02
CA THR A 483 -1.54 -11.02 -27.14
C THR A 483 -2.89 -11.59 -26.68
N ALA A 484 -3.86 -11.71 -27.56
CA ALA A 484 -5.14 -12.35 -27.22
C ALA A 484 -4.99 -13.82 -26.79
N ALA A 485 -3.99 -14.52 -27.33
CA ALA A 485 -3.70 -15.91 -26.97
C ALA A 485 -3.21 -16.03 -25.54
N ASP A 486 -2.43 -15.05 -25.04
CA ASP A 486 -1.91 -15.02 -23.68
C ASP A 486 -3.01 -14.75 -22.63
N LEU A 487 -4.16 -14.22 -23.05
CA LEU A 487 -5.32 -13.98 -22.20
C LEU A 487 -6.28 -15.17 -22.12
N ALA A 488 -6.16 -16.10 -23.06
CA ALA A 488 -6.96 -17.31 -23.01
C ALA A 488 -6.58 -18.10 -21.72
N PRO A 489 -7.56 -18.56 -20.95
CA PRO A 489 -7.22 -19.49 -19.88
C PRO A 489 -6.47 -20.66 -20.54
N PRO A 490 -5.31 -21.06 -19.97
CA PRO A 490 -4.59 -22.21 -20.51
C PRO A 490 -5.58 -23.36 -20.62
N ALA A 491 -5.63 -23.99 -21.82
CA ALA A 491 -6.51 -25.13 -22.03
C ALA A 491 -6.22 -26.15 -20.92
N PRO A 492 -7.25 -26.72 -20.28
CA PRO A 492 -7.03 -27.78 -19.29
C PRO A 492 -6.16 -28.84 -19.99
N ALA A 493 -5.01 -29.15 -19.44
CA ALA A 493 -4.26 -30.31 -19.90
C ALA A 493 -5.19 -31.50 -19.76
N GLY A 494 -5.24 -32.37 -20.77
CA GLY A 494 -5.94 -33.64 -20.66
C GLY A 494 -5.46 -34.40 -19.42
N PRO A 495 -6.05 -35.56 -19.10
CA PRO A 495 -5.72 -36.28 -17.89
C PRO A 495 -4.19 -36.43 -17.76
N ILE A 496 -3.63 -35.82 -16.69
CA ILE A 496 -2.19 -35.88 -16.41
C ILE A 496 -1.96 -37.22 -15.73
N ALA A 497 -1.07 -38.03 -16.30
CA ALA A 497 -0.66 -39.26 -15.64
C ALA A 497 0.08 -38.93 -14.34
N LEU A 498 -0.50 -39.29 -13.21
CA LEU A 498 0.10 -39.15 -11.90
C LEU A 498 1.07 -40.31 -11.60
N ASP A 499 2.13 -40.03 -10.89
CA ASP A 499 3.11 -41.04 -10.42
C ASP A 499 2.55 -41.77 -9.19
N ALA A 500 2.05 -42.97 -9.37
CA ALA A 500 1.45 -43.78 -8.32
C ALA A 500 2.41 -44.11 -7.15
N ALA A 501 3.74 -44.08 -7.38
CA ALA A 501 4.72 -44.26 -6.32
C ALA A 501 4.71 -43.18 -5.26
N GLN A 502 4.14 -42.02 -5.58
CA GLN A 502 4.03 -40.89 -4.64
C GLN A 502 2.85 -41.09 -3.64
N PHE A 503 1.94 -41.99 -3.90
CA PHE A 503 0.79 -42.30 -3.07
C PHE A 503 1.04 -43.30 -1.95
N ALA A 504 2.26 -43.26 -1.37
CA ALA A 504 2.62 -44.11 -0.26
C ALA A 504 1.97 -43.71 1.06
N THR A 505 1.66 -44.67 1.91
CA THR A 505 1.16 -44.43 3.27
C THR A 505 2.19 -43.65 4.08
N ARG A 506 1.75 -42.52 4.65
CA ARG A 506 2.60 -41.67 5.48
C ARG A 506 1.78 -40.73 6.37
N THR A 507 2.44 -40.20 7.37
CA THR A 507 1.93 -39.07 8.21
C THR A 507 2.95 -37.94 8.16
N ASP A 508 2.51 -36.76 7.76
CA ASP A 508 3.31 -35.56 7.75
C ASP A 508 2.75 -34.55 8.76
N SER A 509 3.62 -33.89 9.53
CA SER A 509 3.24 -32.78 10.42
C SER A 509 3.97 -31.51 10.06
N SER A 510 3.27 -30.40 10.06
CA SER A 510 3.80 -29.08 9.68
C SER A 510 3.42 -28.02 10.69
N ASN A 511 4.29 -27.05 10.93
CA ASN A 511 3.97 -25.83 11.65
C ASN A 511 3.29 -24.83 10.71
N VAL A 512 2.32 -24.11 11.24
CA VAL A 512 1.77 -22.90 10.59
C VAL A 512 2.37 -21.68 11.28
N LEU A 513 3.10 -20.88 10.52
CA LEU A 513 3.80 -19.70 11.01
C LEU A 513 3.08 -18.41 10.54
N LEU A 514 3.03 -17.41 11.41
CA LEU A 514 2.67 -16.04 11.08
C LEU A 514 3.85 -15.14 11.46
N GLN A 515 4.44 -14.45 10.48
CA GLN A 515 5.64 -13.63 10.69
C GLN A 515 6.77 -14.39 11.40
N GLY A 516 6.98 -15.66 11.03
CA GLY A 516 8.01 -16.52 11.61
C GLY A 516 7.69 -17.11 12.99
N LYS A 517 6.55 -16.79 13.60
CA LYS A 517 6.11 -17.39 14.88
C LYS A 517 5.07 -18.45 14.64
N ALA A 518 5.25 -19.64 15.28
CA ALA A 518 4.29 -20.72 15.19
C ALA A 518 2.96 -20.30 15.85
N ILE A 519 1.88 -20.36 15.09
CA ILE A 519 0.51 -20.07 15.54
C ILE A 519 -0.38 -21.30 15.54
N GLY A 520 0.11 -22.43 15.05
CA GLY A 520 -0.61 -23.67 14.98
C GLY A 520 0.13 -24.74 14.20
N TYR A 521 -0.60 -25.81 13.89
CA TYR A 521 -0.05 -26.96 13.18
C TYR A 521 -1.06 -27.57 12.19
N THR A 522 -0.53 -28.34 11.24
CA THR A 522 -1.30 -29.19 10.34
C THR A 522 -0.73 -30.59 10.38
N VAL A 523 -1.55 -31.62 10.45
CA VAL A 523 -1.18 -33.03 10.35
C VAL A 523 -1.96 -33.65 9.20
N SER A 524 -1.25 -34.27 8.25
CA SER A 524 -1.86 -35.00 7.14
C SER A 524 -1.50 -36.49 7.18
N ASP A 525 -2.50 -37.35 7.02
CA ASP A 525 -2.38 -38.78 6.95
C ASP A 525 -2.76 -39.28 5.56
N VAL A 526 -1.93 -40.11 4.95
CA VAL A 526 -2.24 -40.85 3.73
C VAL A 526 -2.29 -42.33 4.05
N ARG A 527 -3.39 -43.03 3.73
CA ARG A 527 -3.56 -44.44 3.95
C ARG A 527 -4.46 -45.09 2.91
N ARG A 528 -4.31 -46.40 2.72
CA ARG A 528 -5.24 -47.17 1.89
C ARG A 528 -6.51 -47.50 2.67
N SER A 529 -7.64 -47.43 2.01
CA SER A 529 -8.98 -47.79 2.54
C SER A 529 -9.72 -48.55 1.46
N GLY A 530 -9.64 -49.90 1.51
CA GLY A 530 -10.12 -50.76 0.44
C GLY A 530 -9.39 -50.52 -0.88
N ASP A 531 -10.13 -50.23 -1.93
CA ASP A 531 -9.65 -49.89 -3.28
C ASP A 531 -9.41 -48.39 -3.47
N SER A 532 -9.44 -47.62 -2.39
CA SER A 532 -9.28 -46.16 -2.43
C SER A 532 -8.10 -45.69 -1.61
N LEU A 533 -7.64 -44.46 -1.88
CA LEU A 533 -6.73 -43.71 -1.04
C LEU A 533 -7.50 -42.75 -0.16
N LEU A 534 -7.22 -42.72 1.11
CA LEU A 534 -7.78 -41.81 2.09
C LEU A 534 -6.72 -40.80 2.50
N TYR A 535 -6.94 -39.52 2.17
CA TYR A 535 -6.19 -38.40 2.68
C TYR A 535 -6.98 -37.70 3.78
N VAL A 536 -6.38 -37.55 4.95
CA VAL A 536 -6.99 -36.84 6.09
C VAL A 536 -6.06 -35.75 6.54
N GLU A 537 -6.53 -34.53 6.54
CA GLU A 537 -5.80 -33.37 7.07
C GLU A 537 -6.52 -32.78 8.29
N ARG A 538 -5.76 -32.42 9.31
CA ARG A 538 -6.24 -31.74 10.51
C ARG A 538 -5.36 -30.53 10.75
N SER A 539 -6.01 -29.36 10.86
CA SER A 539 -5.35 -28.09 11.14
C SER A 539 -5.92 -27.49 12.41
N SER A 540 -5.05 -26.94 13.26
CA SER A 540 -5.44 -26.18 14.46
C SER A 540 -4.60 -24.93 14.56
N LEU A 541 -5.27 -23.77 14.67
CA LEU A 541 -4.62 -22.45 14.74
C LEU A 541 -5.13 -21.67 15.96
N GLY A 542 -4.27 -20.84 16.56
CA GLY A 542 -4.63 -19.92 17.62
C GLY A 542 -5.18 -20.60 18.87
N THR A 543 -4.53 -21.66 19.36
CA THR A 543 -4.97 -22.43 20.54
C THR A 543 -6.43 -22.91 20.47
N GLY A 544 -6.86 -23.38 19.28
CA GLY A 544 -8.21 -23.89 19.04
C GLY A 544 -9.23 -22.85 18.56
N ALA A 545 -8.81 -21.62 18.28
CA ALA A 545 -9.69 -20.61 17.70
C ALA A 545 -10.16 -20.96 16.27
N PHE A 546 -9.37 -21.77 15.57
CA PHE A 546 -9.70 -22.37 14.29
C PHE A 546 -9.27 -23.84 14.31
N GLU A 547 -10.21 -24.74 14.01
CA GLU A 547 -9.96 -26.16 13.81
C GLU A 547 -10.62 -26.61 12.51
N GLN A 548 -9.88 -27.36 11.72
CA GLN A 548 -10.40 -27.96 10.49
C GLN A 548 -9.96 -29.40 10.36
N ARG A 549 -10.89 -30.23 9.95
CA ARG A 549 -10.63 -31.60 9.53
C ARG A 549 -11.18 -31.81 8.14
N THR A 550 -10.31 -32.19 7.23
CA THR A 550 -10.65 -32.50 5.84
C THR A 550 -10.36 -33.98 5.59
N THR A 551 -11.27 -34.67 4.94
CA THR A 551 -11.12 -36.05 4.51
C THR A 551 -11.40 -36.11 3.02
N VAL A 552 -10.45 -36.59 2.22
CA VAL A 552 -10.59 -36.78 0.77
C VAL A 552 -10.40 -38.25 0.44
N LEU A 553 -11.37 -38.84 -0.26
CA LEU A 553 -11.30 -40.18 -0.80
C LEU A 553 -10.99 -40.09 -2.30
N LEU A 554 -9.90 -40.74 -2.72
CA LEU A 554 -9.39 -40.69 -4.08
C LEU A 554 -9.25 -42.07 -4.71
N ASP A 555 -9.36 -42.11 -6.03
CA ASP A 555 -8.98 -43.29 -6.81
C ASP A 555 -7.45 -43.39 -6.89
N PRO A 556 -6.84 -44.50 -6.53
CA PRO A 556 -5.38 -44.66 -6.59
C PRO A 556 -4.83 -44.80 -8.03
N ALA A 557 -5.68 -45.08 -9.01
CA ALA A 557 -5.26 -45.29 -10.38
C ALA A 557 -4.98 -43.94 -11.11
N ASP A 558 -5.80 -42.96 -10.87
CA ASP A 558 -5.73 -41.68 -11.59
C ASP A 558 -5.80 -40.44 -10.69
N GLY A 559 -5.87 -40.62 -9.35
CA GLY A 559 -5.97 -39.54 -8.36
C GLY A 559 -7.29 -38.79 -8.40
N SER A 560 -8.32 -39.31 -9.09
CA SER A 560 -9.63 -38.67 -9.14
C SER A 560 -10.29 -38.65 -7.76
N VAL A 561 -10.93 -37.54 -7.43
CA VAL A 561 -11.66 -37.40 -6.16
C VAL A 561 -12.98 -38.14 -6.25
N ARG A 562 -13.28 -38.97 -5.25
CA ARG A 562 -14.55 -39.70 -5.08
C ARG A 562 -15.47 -39.04 -4.03
N GLN A 563 -14.87 -38.50 -2.96
CA GLN A 563 -15.60 -37.87 -1.87
C GLN A 563 -14.73 -36.85 -1.13
N VAL A 564 -15.38 -35.79 -0.65
CA VAL A 564 -14.77 -34.80 0.26
C VAL A 564 -15.70 -34.54 1.42
N ASP A 565 -15.17 -34.73 2.63
CA ASP A 565 -15.80 -34.35 3.89
C ASP A 565 -14.94 -33.36 4.62
N GLN A 566 -15.48 -32.21 4.98
CA GLN A 566 -14.75 -31.19 5.72
C GLN A 566 -15.61 -30.65 6.87
N VAL A 567 -15.02 -30.56 8.04
CA VAL A 567 -15.60 -29.89 9.21
C VAL A 567 -14.67 -28.78 9.62
N THR A 568 -15.19 -27.57 9.67
CA THR A 568 -14.47 -26.37 10.12
C THR A 568 -15.18 -25.81 11.34
N ALA A 569 -14.44 -25.61 12.42
CA ALA A 569 -14.86 -24.85 13.60
C ALA A 569 -14.01 -23.59 13.70
N GLN A 570 -14.65 -22.43 13.73
CA GLN A 570 -13.98 -21.13 13.86
C GLN A 570 -14.75 -20.31 14.90
N GLN A 571 -14.13 -20.08 16.06
CA GLN A 571 -14.79 -19.44 17.20
C GLN A 571 -16.10 -20.16 17.57
N SER A 572 -17.26 -19.53 17.44
CA SER A 572 -18.59 -20.13 17.70
C SER A 572 -19.25 -20.69 16.45
N GLN A 573 -18.59 -20.64 15.27
CA GLN A 573 -19.17 -21.11 14.01
C GLN A 573 -18.72 -22.52 13.71
N ARG A 574 -19.65 -23.34 13.22
CA ARG A 574 -19.35 -24.67 12.67
C ARG A 574 -19.92 -24.78 11.27
N ALA A 575 -19.07 -25.16 10.34
CA ALA A 575 -19.41 -25.36 8.95
C ALA A 575 -19.01 -26.77 8.50
N GLU A 576 -19.88 -27.43 7.74
CA GLU A 576 -19.68 -28.80 7.25
C GLU A 576 -19.84 -28.82 5.73
N THR A 577 -18.95 -29.54 5.06
CA THR A 577 -19.02 -29.81 3.63
C THR A 577 -19.05 -31.31 3.43
N HIS A 578 -19.95 -31.80 2.63
CA HIS A 578 -20.06 -33.20 2.20
C HIS A 578 -20.34 -33.25 0.70
N LEU A 579 -19.38 -33.75 -0.07
CA LEU A 579 -19.45 -33.80 -1.53
C LEU A 579 -19.10 -35.18 -2.05
N THR A 580 -19.82 -35.64 -3.07
CA THR A 580 -19.53 -36.87 -3.82
C THR A 580 -19.26 -36.53 -5.28
N TYR A 581 -18.28 -37.21 -5.86
CA TYR A 581 -17.83 -37.01 -7.23
C TYR A 581 -18.04 -38.29 -8.02
N ALA A 582 -18.84 -38.25 -9.07
CA ALA A 582 -19.09 -39.38 -9.94
C ALA A 582 -19.47 -38.94 -11.36
N GLY A 583 -18.95 -39.60 -12.39
CA GLY A 583 -19.36 -39.36 -13.78
C GLY A 583 -19.15 -37.92 -14.25
N GLY A 584 -18.09 -37.23 -13.81
CA GLY A 584 -17.85 -35.83 -14.16
C GLY A 584 -18.80 -34.84 -13.49
N ARG A 585 -19.42 -35.22 -12.36
CA ARG A 585 -20.36 -34.38 -11.63
C ARG A 585 -20.06 -34.41 -10.13
N VAL A 586 -20.18 -33.25 -9.50
CA VAL A 586 -20.10 -33.11 -8.03
C VAL A 586 -21.47 -32.80 -7.48
N LYS A 587 -21.86 -33.50 -6.39
CA LYS A 587 -23.12 -33.30 -5.66
C LYS A 587 -22.89 -33.28 -4.17
N GLY A 588 -23.71 -32.48 -3.48
CA GLY A 588 -23.73 -32.42 -2.02
C GLY A 588 -23.95 -31.02 -1.48
N GLN A 589 -23.46 -30.79 -0.28
CA GLN A 589 -23.58 -29.49 0.40
C GLN A 589 -22.22 -29.01 0.84
N SER A 590 -22.03 -27.71 0.77
CA SER A 590 -20.83 -27.04 1.29
C SER A 590 -21.21 -25.85 2.16
N ALA A 591 -20.50 -25.66 3.26
CA ALA A 591 -20.65 -24.52 4.14
C ALA A 591 -19.28 -23.92 4.48
N ALA A 592 -19.20 -22.58 4.52
CA ALA A 592 -17.97 -21.86 4.84
C ALA A 592 -18.26 -20.72 5.83
N PRO A 593 -17.49 -20.60 6.94
CA PRO A 593 -17.55 -19.45 7.84
C PRO A 593 -17.19 -18.16 7.09
N GLN A 594 -17.86 -17.06 7.43
CA GLN A 594 -17.61 -15.75 6.87
C GLN A 594 -17.03 -14.81 7.93
N PRO A 595 -16.25 -13.77 7.52
CA PRO A 595 -15.67 -12.80 8.46
C PRO A 595 -16.70 -12.01 9.27
N ASP A 596 -17.95 -11.90 8.78
CA ASP A 596 -19.05 -11.21 9.45
C ASP A 596 -19.78 -12.05 10.52
N GLY A 597 -19.30 -13.27 10.78
CA GLY A 597 -19.90 -14.17 11.75
C GLY A 597 -21.03 -15.04 11.19
N SER A 598 -21.33 -14.98 9.89
CA SER A 598 -22.30 -15.85 9.23
C SER A 598 -21.65 -17.12 8.67
N VAL A 599 -22.45 -18.11 8.32
CA VAL A 599 -22.03 -19.32 7.60
C VAL A 599 -22.73 -19.35 6.25
N LYS A 600 -21.96 -19.20 5.19
CA LYS A 600 -22.49 -19.30 3.82
C LYS A 600 -22.63 -20.77 3.43
N ARG A 601 -23.80 -21.16 2.88
CA ARG A 601 -24.12 -22.53 2.49
C ARG A 601 -24.40 -22.59 0.99
N TYR A 602 -24.04 -23.71 0.38
CA TYR A 602 -24.34 -24.04 -1.01
C TYR A 602 -24.84 -25.44 -1.14
N ASP A 603 -25.97 -25.61 -1.85
CA ASP A 603 -26.37 -26.87 -2.43
C ASP A 603 -25.68 -27.01 -3.80
N ILE A 604 -24.86 -28.04 -3.93
CA ILE A 604 -23.99 -28.23 -5.08
C ILE A 604 -24.54 -29.40 -5.92
N ASP A 605 -24.75 -29.13 -7.20
CA ASP A 605 -25.04 -30.12 -8.23
C ASP A 605 -24.49 -29.60 -9.57
N THR A 606 -23.18 -29.81 -9.78
CA THR A 606 -22.41 -29.15 -10.86
C THR A 606 -21.73 -30.20 -11.73
N VAL A 607 -21.79 -30.01 -13.05
CA VAL A 607 -21.00 -30.80 -14.02
C VAL A 607 -19.60 -30.20 -14.10
N LEU A 608 -18.59 -31.05 -13.97
CA LEU A 608 -17.19 -30.66 -14.00
C LEU A 608 -16.48 -31.25 -15.21
N PRO A 609 -15.50 -30.57 -15.80
CA PRO A 609 -14.60 -31.15 -16.80
C PRO A 609 -13.88 -32.38 -16.28
N VAL A 610 -13.57 -33.32 -17.16
CA VAL A 610 -12.77 -34.50 -16.80
C VAL A 610 -11.42 -34.08 -16.23
N GLY A 611 -10.98 -34.71 -15.14
CA GLY A 611 -9.72 -34.38 -14.47
C GLY A 611 -9.80 -33.16 -13.53
N THR A 612 -11.00 -32.64 -13.24
CA THR A 612 -11.15 -31.60 -12.22
C THR A 612 -10.83 -32.14 -10.84
N LEU A 613 -9.89 -31.49 -10.15
CA LEU A 613 -9.57 -31.78 -8.74
C LEU A 613 -10.48 -30.99 -7.81
N ASP A 614 -10.67 -31.46 -6.59
CA ASP A 614 -11.13 -30.63 -5.49
C ASP A 614 -9.94 -29.86 -4.89
N GLU A 615 -10.15 -28.60 -4.46
CA GLU A 615 -9.05 -27.80 -3.90
C GLU A 615 -8.41 -28.45 -2.67
N ASN A 616 -9.17 -29.23 -1.91
CA ASN A 616 -8.67 -29.97 -0.74
C ASN A 616 -7.76 -31.15 -1.11
N ALA A 617 -7.76 -31.60 -2.37
CA ALA A 617 -6.86 -32.66 -2.86
C ALA A 617 -5.52 -32.12 -3.38
N VAL A 618 -5.40 -30.82 -3.63
CA VAL A 618 -4.23 -30.19 -4.26
C VAL A 618 -2.91 -30.49 -3.52
N PRO A 619 -2.80 -30.35 -2.17
CA PRO A 619 -1.54 -30.65 -1.46
C PRO A 619 -1.09 -32.10 -1.60
N PHE A 620 -2.02 -33.02 -1.80
CA PHE A 620 -1.77 -34.43 -1.96
C PHE A 620 -1.43 -34.83 -3.41
N VAL A 621 -2.12 -34.23 -4.40
CA VAL A 621 -1.94 -34.58 -5.82
C VAL A 621 -0.71 -33.93 -6.45
N VAL A 622 -0.36 -32.71 -6.03
CA VAL A 622 0.80 -31.99 -6.62
C VAL A 622 2.12 -32.76 -6.52
N PRO A 623 2.47 -33.41 -5.42
CA PRO A 623 3.66 -34.28 -5.37
C PRO A 623 3.67 -35.43 -6.37
N ALA A 624 2.50 -35.91 -6.79
CA ALA A 624 2.37 -36.99 -7.76
C ALA A 624 2.38 -36.52 -9.24
N LEU A 625 2.41 -35.21 -9.50
CA LEU A 625 2.61 -34.69 -10.85
C LEU A 625 3.98 -35.09 -11.37
N PRO A 626 4.14 -35.28 -12.70
CA PRO A 626 5.44 -35.60 -13.31
C PRO A 626 6.37 -34.37 -13.29
N LEU A 627 6.79 -33.94 -12.07
CA LEU A 627 7.56 -32.75 -11.83
C LEU A 627 8.92 -32.79 -12.54
N GLY A 628 9.37 -31.62 -13.00
CA GLY A 628 10.70 -31.42 -13.60
C GLY A 628 10.91 -29.93 -13.89
N PRO A 629 12.15 -29.43 -13.83
CA PRO A 629 12.46 -28.02 -14.06
C PRO A 629 11.90 -27.51 -15.39
N GLY A 630 11.26 -26.33 -15.37
CA GLY A 630 10.67 -25.68 -16.53
C GLY A 630 9.32 -26.24 -16.99
N ARG A 631 8.82 -27.32 -16.37
CA ARG A 631 7.49 -27.86 -16.69
C ARG A 631 6.38 -26.96 -16.14
N SER A 632 5.24 -26.95 -16.83
CA SER A 632 4.04 -26.28 -16.39
C SER A 632 2.84 -27.19 -16.54
N PHE A 633 1.95 -27.19 -15.54
CA PHE A 633 0.72 -27.97 -15.53
C PHE A 633 -0.45 -27.05 -15.30
N THR A 634 -1.57 -27.32 -15.96
CA THR A 634 -2.82 -26.60 -15.78
C THR A 634 -3.90 -27.60 -15.42
N LEU A 635 -4.51 -27.41 -14.23
CA LEU A 635 -5.52 -28.30 -13.72
C LEU A 635 -6.82 -27.52 -13.45
N SER A 636 -7.96 -28.11 -13.82
CA SER A 636 -9.25 -27.64 -13.39
C SER A 636 -9.40 -27.99 -11.89
N CYS A 637 -9.86 -27.03 -11.09
CA CYS A 637 -10.03 -27.19 -9.65
C CYS A 637 -11.41 -26.67 -9.23
N PHE A 638 -12.14 -27.47 -8.47
CA PHE A 638 -13.40 -27.07 -7.86
C PHE A 638 -13.17 -26.57 -6.44
N THR A 639 -13.70 -25.39 -6.15
CA THR A 639 -13.63 -24.74 -4.83
C THR A 639 -15.00 -24.81 -4.16
N PRO A 640 -15.23 -25.75 -3.24
CA PRO A 640 -16.53 -25.97 -2.60
C PRO A 640 -17.05 -24.75 -1.83
N SER A 641 -16.16 -24.05 -1.13
CA SER A 641 -16.47 -22.88 -0.31
C SER A 641 -17.01 -21.67 -1.11
N GLU A 642 -16.84 -21.69 -2.43
CA GLU A 642 -17.32 -20.65 -3.35
C GLU A 642 -18.34 -21.17 -4.38
N ASN A 643 -18.57 -22.49 -4.41
CA ASN A 643 -19.29 -23.20 -5.48
C ASN A 643 -18.81 -22.75 -6.86
N SER A 644 -17.51 -22.76 -7.05
CA SER A 644 -16.88 -22.25 -8.28
C SER A 644 -15.80 -23.18 -8.81
N GLN A 645 -15.65 -23.17 -10.14
CA GLN A 645 -14.57 -23.85 -10.82
C GLN A 645 -13.50 -22.84 -11.18
N LYS A 646 -12.24 -23.20 -10.92
CA LYS A 646 -11.04 -22.40 -11.22
C LYS A 646 -10.06 -23.21 -12.04
N THR A 647 -9.16 -22.51 -12.70
CA THR A 647 -8.02 -23.13 -13.38
C THR A 647 -6.76 -22.79 -12.59
N LEU A 648 -6.08 -23.78 -12.04
CA LEU A 648 -4.81 -23.62 -11.36
C LEU A 648 -3.67 -23.89 -12.33
N THR A 649 -2.67 -23.03 -12.36
CA THR A 649 -1.43 -23.22 -13.12
C THR A 649 -0.28 -23.44 -12.16
N PHE A 650 0.44 -24.52 -12.35
CA PHE A 650 1.60 -24.94 -11.58
C PHE A 650 2.85 -24.79 -12.47
N LYS A 651 3.71 -23.80 -12.16
CA LYS A 651 4.98 -23.60 -12.86
C LYS A 651 6.11 -24.15 -12.01
N VAL A 652 6.78 -25.19 -12.50
CA VAL A 652 7.91 -25.83 -11.81
C VAL A 652 9.20 -25.07 -12.14
N GLY A 653 9.81 -24.45 -11.15
CA GLY A 653 11.11 -23.80 -11.22
C GLY A 653 12.28 -24.77 -11.18
N GLY A 654 13.46 -24.25 -10.90
CA GLY A 654 14.67 -25.06 -10.67
C GLY A 654 14.61 -25.85 -9.37
N LEU A 655 15.60 -26.73 -9.20
CA LEU A 655 15.85 -27.36 -7.92
C LEU A 655 16.61 -26.40 -7.00
N GLU A 656 16.20 -26.36 -5.76
CA GLU A 656 16.85 -25.57 -4.72
C GLU A 656 16.92 -26.34 -3.40
N SER A 657 17.91 -26.01 -2.58
CA SER A 657 18.03 -26.56 -1.24
C SER A 657 17.10 -25.85 -0.28
N VAL A 658 16.20 -26.59 0.34
CA VAL A 658 15.19 -26.04 1.29
C VAL A 658 15.42 -26.64 2.66
N THR A 659 15.63 -25.80 3.65
CA THR A 659 15.76 -26.18 5.06
C THR A 659 14.45 -25.88 5.79
N VAL A 660 13.91 -26.90 6.44
CA VAL A 660 12.73 -26.87 7.31
C VAL A 660 13.05 -27.64 8.60
N PRO A 661 12.23 -27.56 9.66
CA PRO A 661 12.50 -28.30 10.90
C PRO A 661 12.73 -29.83 10.71
N ALA A 662 12.11 -30.44 9.69
CA ALA A 662 12.31 -31.84 9.33
C ALA A 662 13.69 -32.12 8.74
N GLY A 663 14.48 -31.14 8.33
CA GLY A 663 15.81 -31.31 7.71
C GLY A 663 16.01 -30.40 6.50
N THR A 664 17.12 -30.70 5.78
CA THR A 664 17.46 -30.00 4.52
C THR A 664 17.26 -30.96 3.34
N PHE A 665 16.52 -30.52 2.34
CA PHE A 665 16.09 -31.32 1.20
C PHE A 665 16.35 -30.59 -0.12
N GLN A 666 16.56 -31.36 -1.20
CA GLN A 666 16.46 -30.84 -2.56
C GLN A 666 14.98 -30.82 -2.95
N ALA A 667 14.51 -29.66 -3.44
CA ALA A 667 13.09 -29.45 -3.74
C ALA A 667 12.85 -28.76 -5.07
N TYR A 668 11.73 -29.10 -5.70
CA TYR A 668 11.15 -28.32 -6.77
C TYR A 668 10.42 -27.12 -6.18
N ARG A 669 10.74 -25.93 -6.64
CA ARG A 669 9.97 -24.72 -6.36
C ARG A 669 8.81 -24.60 -7.35
N ILE A 670 7.58 -24.68 -6.88
CA ILE A 670 6.38 -24.70 -7.72
C ILE A 670 5.55 -23.44 -7.42
N ALA A 671 5.48 -22.52 -8.39
CA ALA A 671 4.60 -21.36 -8.28
C ALA A 671 3.19 -21.75 -8.73
N VAL A 672 2.18 -21.52 -7.87
CA VAL A 672 0.77 -21.85 -8.11
C VAL A 672 -0.03 -20.55 -8.25
N THR A 673 -0.70 -20.41 -9.40
CA THR A 673 -1.56 -19.27 -9.71
C THR A 673 -2.95 -19.73 -10.12
N GLY A 674 -3.93 -18.81 -10.10
CA GLY A 674 -5.35 -19.13 -10.36
C GLY A 674 -6.17 -19.41 -9.11
N SER A 675 -5.54 -19.63 -7.95
CA SER A 675 -6.18 -19.66 -6.62
C SER A 675 -6.51 -18.24 -6.13
N ARG A 676 -7.38 -18.13 -5.13
CA ARG A 676 -7.75 -16.84 -4.51
C ARG A 676 -6.51 -16.07 -3.99
N VAL A 677 -5.58 -16.79 -3.40
CA VAL A 677 -4.26 -16.29 -2.99
C VAL A 677 -3.23 -17.15 -3.70
N PRO A 678 -2.40 -16.60 -4.61
CA PRO A 678 -1.31 -17.34 -5.21
C PRO A 678 -0.33 -17.81 -4.13
N PHE A 679 0.31 -18.97 -4.35
CA PHE A 679 1.26 -19.51 -3.39
C PHE A 679 2.41 -20.25 -4.08
N THR A 680 3.49 -20.46 -3.35
CA THR A 680 4.64 -21.27 -3.78
C THR A 680 4.72 -22.51 -2.90
N MET A 681 4.81 -23.69 -3.53
CA MET A 681 5.05 -24.95 -2.85
C MET A 681 6.49 -25.40 -3.12
N TYR A 682 7.13 -25.95 -2.11
CA TYR A 682 8.43 -26.62 -2.21
C TYR A 682 8.21 -28.11 -1.99
N VAL A 683 8.43 -28.89 -3.03
CA VAL A 683 8.17 -30.33 -3.05
C VAL A 683 9.49 -31.09 -3.17
N SER A 684 9.77 -32.01 -2.25
CA SER A 684 11.01 -32.78 -2.23
C SER A 684 11.18 -33.62 -3.50
N THR A 685 12.45 -34.00 -3.80
CA THR A 685 12.76 -34.89 -4.93
C THR A 685 12.74 -36.39 -4.53
N GLU A 686 12.71 -36.68 -3.23
CA GLU A 686 12.71 -38.05 -2.68
C GLU A 686 11.34 -38.72 -2.89
N THR A 687 11.32 -40.05 -2.97
CA THR A 687 10.09 -40.86 -3.09
C THR A 687 9.72 -41.49 -1.76
N PRO A 688 8.52 -41.32 -1.21
CA PRO A 688 7.48 -40.42 -1.72
C PRO A 688 7.82 -38.95 -1.54
N ARG A 689 7.48 -38.11 -2.54
CA ARG A 689 7.68 -36.70 -2.47
C ARG A 689 6.78 -36.09 -1.38
N ARG A 690 7.32 -35.10 -0.68
CA ARG A 690 6.63 -34.40 0.42
C ARG A 690 6.54 -32.89 0.13
N VAL A 691 5.49 -32.25 0.57
CA VAL A 691 5.42 -30.79 0.61
C VAL A 691 6.24 -30.33 1.82
N LEU A 692 7.37 -29.71 1.55
CA LEU A 692 8.31 -29.23 2.59
C LEU A 692 7.88 -27.88 3.16
N LYS A 693 7.45 -27.00 2.26
CA LYS A 693 7.10 -25.63 2.61
C LYS A 693 6.04 -25.10 1.65
N THR A 694 5.11 -24.28 2.17
CA THR A 694 4.16 -23.49 1.36
C THR A 694 4.19 -22.05 1.83
N GLU A 695 4.39 -21.12 0.88
CA GLU A 695 4.42 -19.66 1.10
C GLU A 695 3.31 -19.00 0.32
N PHE A 696 2.49 -18.18 0.98
CA PHE A 696 1.38 -17.46 0.35
C PHE A 696 1.83 -16.08 -0.09
N VAL A 697 1.66 -15.76 -1.38
CA VAL A 697 2.13 -14.50 -1.96
C VAL A 697 1.39 -13.30 -1.36
N GLY A 698 2.15 -12.37 -0.79
CA GLY A 698 1.59 -11.18 -0.14
C GLY A 698 0.92 -11.43 1.21
N GLN A 699 1.06 -12.63 1.78
CA GLN A 699 0.57 -12.99 3.10
C GLN A 699 1.75 -13.40 4.00
N PRO A 700 1.75 -13.04 5.28
CA PRO A 700 2.84 -13.41 6.21
C PRO A 700 2.71 -14.85 6.74
N PHE A 701 1.94 -15.71 6.06
CA PHE A 701 1.73 -17.10 6.43
C PHE A 701 2.69 -18.04 5.71
N VAL A 702 3.26 -18.96 6.46
CA VAL A 702 4.10 -20.04 5.94
C VAL A 702 3.69 -21.34 6.62
N VAL A 703 3.62 -22.42 5.84
CA VAL A 703 3.45 -23.78 6.37
C VAL A 703 4.77 -24.54 6.09
N GLU A 704 5.39 -25.10 7.10
CA GLU A 704 6.68 -25.81 6.96
C GLU A 704 6.68 -27.17 7.67
N LEU A 705 7.27 -28.16 7.01
CA LEU A 705 7.32 -29.54 7.47
C LEU A 705 8.19 -29.69 8.73
N VAL A 706 7.67 -30.41 9.73
CA VAL A 706 8.37 -30.71 10.99
C VAL A 706 8.77 -32.18 11.05
N LYS A 707 7.91 -33.10 10.53
CA LYS A 707 8.15 -34.53 10.60
C LYS A 707 7.50 -35.28 9.46
#